data_eeb9ff654b7ca87dc45411693965b639
#
_entry.id   eeb9ff654b7ca87dc45411693965b639
#
_cell.length_a   1.000
_cell.length_b   1.000
_cell.length_c   1.000
_cell.angle_alpha   90.00
_cell.angle_beta   90.00
_cell.angle_gamma   90.00
#
_symmetry.space_group_name_H-M   'P 1'
#
loop_
_entity.id
_entity.type
_entity.pdbx_description
1 polymer ?
#
loop_
_entity_poly.entity_id
_entity_poly.type
_entity_poly.pdbx_seq_one_letter_code
_entity_poly.pdbx_strand_id
1 'polypeptide(L)'
;MQQYDVTGMTCAACSARVEKAVSKVPGVTSCSVNLLTNSMGVEGTASSSDIIAAVTNAGYGASVKGAKPEKSAKSSENVQKNAFRSMKHRLIASLVFLVILMYFSMGHMMWGFPLPPFLEGNHTAMGLIQLLLTAAVMVINQRFFISGFRSLVRGAPNMDTLVALGASAAFGYSTAALFAMTDAQLHGGAEAAMPFMDEFYFESAAMILTLITVGKMLEARSKGKTTDALKSLMKLAPSEATVIRGGEELTIPAEQLAVGDIFAVKPGESIPADGVVIEGSSAVNESALTGESLPVDKSEGSKVSAATINQSGYLRCRAEKVGGDTALSKIIQMVSDASATKAPIAKLADKVSGVFVPVVIGIALVTIAVWLLCGQTVGYSLARGISVLVISCPCALGLATPVAIMVGNGMGAKNGILFKTAVSLEETGKVSIVALDKTGTITKGEPAVTDVIPAAGVTRGELLSSACALESRSEHPLASAVMAYCSENGAAPQETEEFTALPGSGLSAKLNGSALLGGSVKFISEKSEMPDELRAETDRLSGEGKTPLCFARDGKLLGVIAAADVIKPESPEAVKQLRNMGIRVVMLTGDNERTAKAVGAQAGVDEVIAGVLPDGKEAVIRSLKEQGKIAMVGDGINDAPALTRADIGIAIGAGTDIAIDAADVVLMNSRLTDVPAAVRLSRASLRNIKENLFWAFIYNTIGIPLAAGVFVNLFGWSLDPMFGAAAMSLSSFCVVSNALRLNFVKVHSPAHDRKIHHISNKHHKEEKSMEVTMKIEGMMCGHCEAAVKKALEALPTVESAEVSHEKGTAVVKLSAETPFETLKKAVEDKDYKVIG
;
A
#
# COMPACT_ATOMS: atom_id res chain seq x y z
N MET A 1 7.80 10.30 -11.48
CA MET A 1 8.99 9.79 -10.77
C MET A 1 9.97 9.17 -11.77
N GLN A 2 11.25 9.60 -11.83
CA GLN A 2 12.29 8.96 -12.64
C GLN A 2 12.89 7.76 -11.89
N GLN A 3 13.09 6.64 -12.58
CA GLN A 3 13.66 5.43 -11.99
C GLN A 3 15.10 5.20 -12.47
N TYR A 4 15.94 4.75 -11.52
CA TYR A 4 17.35 4.42 -11.75
C TYR A 4 17.65 3.02 -11.20
N ASP A 5 18.52 2.28 -11.90
CA ASP A 5 19.12 1.08 -11.35
C ASP A 5 20.38 1.46 -10.58
N VAL A 6 20.50 0.99 -9.33
CA VAL A 6 21.64 1.30 -8.45
C VAL A 6 22.39 0.01 -8.13
N THR A 7 23.71 0.02 -8.35
CA THR A 7 24.56 -1.16 -8.15
C THR A 7 25.52 -0.95 -6.98
N GLY A 8 25.91 -2.06 -6.32
CA GLY A 8 26.89 -2.03 -5.21
C GLY A 8 26.27 -1.89 -3.82
N MET A 9 24.95 -1.80 -3.67
CA MET A 9 24.28 -1.79 -2.36
C MET A 9 24.19 -3.21 -1.79
N THR A 10 24.52 -3.36 -0.51
CA THR A 10 24.53 -4.67 0.17
C THR A 10 23.65 -4.71 1.42
N CYS A 11 23.25 -3.55 1.96
CA CYS A 11 22.46 -3.45 3.20
C CYS A 11 21.66 -2.15 3.27
N ALA A 12 20.76 -2.03 4.25
CA ALA A 12 19.93 -0.84 4.49
C ALA A 12 20.75 0.44 4.71
N ALA A 13 21.90 0.36 5.37
CA ALA A 13 22.79 1.52 5.55
C ALA A 13 23.33 2.06 4.21
N CYS A 14 23.54 1.15 3.22
CA CYS A 14 23.95 1.55 1.87
C CYS A 14 22.83 2.33 1.17
N SER A 15 21.58 1.83 1.23
CA SER A 15 20.43 2.51 0.62
C SER A 15 20.16 3.87 1.25
N ALA A 16 20.23 3.98 2.58
CA ALA A 16 20.09 5.25 3.29
C ALA A 16 21.17 6.28 2.91
N ARG A 17 22.40 5.81 2.65
CA ARG A 17 23.50 6.69 2.22
C ARG A 17 23.29 7.21 0.79
N VAL A 18 22.88 6.37 -0.14
CA VAL A 18 22.53 6.80 -1.51
C VAL A 18 21.41 7.81 -1.47
N GLU A 19 20.34 7.53 -0.73
CA GLU A 19 19.20 8.41 -0.55
C GLU A 19 19.62 9.79 0.01
N LYS A 20 20.45 9.81 1.06
CA LYS A 20 20.98 11.04 1.63
C LYS A 20 21.88 11.82 0.66
N ALA A 21 22.64 11.15 -0.20
CA ALA A 21 23.50 11.80 -1.19
C ALA A 21 22.67 12.45 -2.29
N VAL A 22 21.67 11.73 -2.83
CA VAL A 22 20.81 12.22 -3.91
C VAL A 22 19.85 13.30 -3.42
N SER A 23 19.30 13.19 -2.20
CA SER A 23 18.44 14.24 -1.60
C SER A 23 19.13 15.59 -1.39
N LYS A 24 20.45 15.65 -1.50
CA LYS A 24 21.22 16.90 -1.44
C LYS A 24 21.41 17.56 -2.81
N VAL A 25 21.07 16.89 -3.90
CA VAL A 25 21.21 17.43 -5.24
C VAL A 25 20.16 18.52 -5.45
N PRO A 26 20.54 19.73 -5.87
CA PRO A 26 19.58 20.80 -6.15
C PRO A 26 18.52 20.35 -7.17
N GLY A 27 17.25 20.63 -6.87
CA GLY A 27 16.13 20.24 -7.72
C GLY A 27 15.55 18.84 -7.44
N VAL A 28 16.08 18.07 -6.49
CA VAL A 28 15.47 16.83 -6.01
C VAL A 28 14.47 17.17 -4.89
N THR A 29 13.20 16.81 -5.09
CA THR A 29 12.12 16.98 -4.10
C THR A 29 11.97 15.75 -3.24
N SER A 30 12.06 14.56 -3.83
CA SER A 30 12.05 13.29 -3.10
C SER A 30 13.00 12.28 -3.72
N CYS A 31 13.59 11.43 -2.88
CA CYS A 31 14.39 10.29 -3.30
C CYS A 31 14.08 9.09 -2.43
N SER A 32 13.85 7.96 -3.06
CA SER A 32 13.60 6.69 -2.38
C SER A 32 14.42 5.58 -3.02
N VAL A 33 15.18 4.85 -2.20
CA VAL A 33 16.08 3.79 -2.67
C VAL A 33 15.61 2.44 -2.14
N ASN A 34 15.33 1.50 -3.04
CA ASN A 34 14.90 0.14 -2.69
C ASN A 34 16.06 -0.85 -2.84
N LEU A 35 16.47 -1.43 -1.71
CA LEU A 35 17.54 -2.42 -1.67
C LEU A 35 17.15 -3.76 -2.31
N LEU A 36 15.85 -4.09 -2.33
CA LEU A 36 15.37 -5.38 -2.83
C LEU A 36 15.43 -5.44 -4.36
N THR A 37 14.97 -4.38 -5.01
CA THR A 37 14.95 -4.24 -6.47
C THR A 37 16.25 -3.64 -7.02
N ASN A 38 17.13 -3.15 -6.14
CA ASN A 38 18.31 -2.34 -6.50
C ASN A 38 17.94 -1.12 -7.36
N SER A 39 16.78 -0.53 -7.10
CA SER A 39 16.27 0.63 -7.82
C SER A 39 16.17 1.86 -6.92
N MET A 40 16.15 3.01 -7.55
CA MET A 40 15.98 4.31 -6.92
C MET A 40 14.94 5.11 -7.71
N GLY A 41 13.92 5.63 -7.01
CA GLY A 41 12.96 6.57 -7.54
C GLY A 41 13.34 7.99 -7.10
N VAL A 42 13.38 8.93 -8.04
CA VAL A 42 13.69 10.34 -7.77
C VAL A 42 12.60 11.23 -8.37
N GLU A 43 12.11 12.16 -7.58
CA GLU A 43 11.20 13.22 -8.02
C GLU A 43 11.90 14.57 -7.95
N GLY A 44 11.58 15.43 -8.90
CA GLY A 44 12.19 16.77 -8.99
C GLY A 44 12.60 17.14 -10.40
N THR A 45 13.32 18.26 -10.50
CA THR A 45 13.79 18.86 -11.77
C THR A 45 15.29 18.63 -11.99
N ALA A 46 15.96 17.89 -11.10
CA ALA A 46 17.39 17.63 -11.22
C ALA A 46 17.74 16.80 -12.44
N SER A 47 18.90 17.08 -13.07
CA SER A 47 19.34 16.32 -14.25
C SER A 47 19.75 14.89 -13.89
N SER A 48 19.53 13.95 -14.82
CA SER A 48 19.95 12.55 -14.61
C SER A 48 21.47 12.42 -14.41
N SER A 49 22.27 13.29 -15.02
CA SER A 49 23.73 13.32 -14.87
C SER A 49 24.15 13.67 -13.44
N ASP A 50 23.51 14.67 -12.82
CA ASP A 50 23.83 15.11 -11.47
C ASP A 50 23.44 14.06 -10.44
N ILE A 51 22.29 13.40 -10.67
CA ILE A 51 21.81 12.28 -9.83
C ILE A 51 22.79 11.12 -9.90
N ILE A 52 23.23 10.71 -11.09
CA ILE A 52 24.21 9.63 -11.30
C ILE A 52 25.57 10.01 -10.66
N ALA A 53 26.01 11.24 -10.83
CA ALA A 53 27.23 11.74 -10.22
C ALA A 53 27.18 11.69 -8.68
N ALA A 54 26.04 12.09 -8.07
CA ALA A 54 25.85 12.02 -6.61
C ALA A 54 25.93 10.58 -6.09
N VAL A 55 25.32 9.62 -6.79
CA VAL A 55 25.39 8.19 -6.44
C VAL A 55 26.82 7.66 -6.58
N THR A 56 27.52 8.03 -7.65
CA THR A 56 28.90 7.60 -7.89
C THR A 56 29.86 8.17 -6.84
N ASN A 57 29.69 9.43 -6.46
CA ASN A 57 30.45 10.07 -5.39
C ASN A 57 30.18 9.43 -4.01
N ALA A 58 28.96 8.91 -3.80
CA ALA A 58 28.63 8.13 -2.60
C ALA A 58 29.27 6.73 -2.61
N GLY A 59 29.87 6.31 -3.75
CA GLY A 59 30.60 5.04 -3.90
C GLY A 59 29.80 3.90 -4.51
N TYR A 60 28.70 4.20 -5.19
CA TYR A 60 27.80 3.23 -5.83
C TYR A 60 27.67 3.53 -7.32
N GLY A 61 27.17 2.56 -8.09
CA GLY A 61 26.86 2.77 -9.51
C GLY A 61 25.40 3.13 -9.72
N ALA A 62 25.10 4.00 -10.67
CA ALA A 62 23.72 4.27 -11.09
C ALA A 62 23.59 4.39 -12.61
N SER A 63 22.43 4.00 -13.13
CA SER A 63 22.03 4.16 -14.53
C SER A 63 20.53 4.41 -14.62
N VAL A 64 20.08 5.19 -15.61
CA VAL A 64 18.66 5.43 -15.84
C VAL A 64 17.99 4.14 -16.28
N LYS A 65 16.88 3.78 -15.63
CA LYS A 65 16.11 2.59 -15.96
C LYS A 65 15.35 2.83 -17.27
N GLY A 66 15.48 1.92 -18.23
CA GLY A 66 14.84 2.03 -19.56
C GLY A 66 15.62 2.76 -20.64
N ALA A 67 16.84 3.26 -20.36
CA ALA A 67 17.66 4.00 -21.34
C ALA A 67 18.36 3.13 -22.41
N LYS A 68 18.14 1.80 -22.46
CA LYS A 68 18.68 0.92 -23.51
C LYS A 68 17.58 0.02 -24.05
N PRO A 69 17.43 -0.11 -25.38
CA PRO A 69 16.42 -0.98 -25.98
C PRO A 69 16.71 -2.45 -25.66
N GLU A 70 15.72 -3.22 -25.31
CA GLU A 70 15.46 -4.68 -25.27
C GLU A 70 16.56 -5.71 -24.97
N LYS A 71 17.81 -5.47 -25.22
CA LYS A 71 18.90 -6.37 -24.74
C LYS A 71 19.05 -6.34 -23.21
N SER A 72 18.43 -5.38 -22.53
CA SER A 72 18.60 -5.11 -21.10
C SER A 72 17.77 -6.02 -20.18
N ALA A 73 16.57 -6.44 -20.54
CA ALA A 73 15.74 -7.31 -19.67
C ALA A 73 16.32 -8.73 -19.62
N LYS A 74 16.73 -9.29 -20.77
CA LYS A 74 17.47 -10.56 -20.82
C LYS A 74 18.86 -10.46 -20.18
N SER A 75 19.50 -9.26 -20.22
CA SER A 75 20.80 -9.05 -19.59
C SER A 75 20.68 -8.91 -18.06
N SER A 76 19.65 -8.27 -17.51
CA SER A 76 19.46 -8.13 -16.06
C SER A 76 19.12 -9.48 -15.41
N GLU A 77 18.31 -10.31 -16.06
CA GLU A 77 18.02 -11.67 -15.58
C GLU A 77 19.26 -12.56 -15.64
N ASN A 78 20.04 -12.46 -16.71
CA ASN A 78 21.31 -13.16 -16.85
C ASN A 78 22.35 -12.67 -15.83
N VAL A 79 22.40 -11.38 -15.51
CA VAL A 79 23.26 -10.81 -14.47
C VAL A 79 22.87 -11.35 -13.09
N GLN A 80 21.57 -11.40 -12.78
CA GLN A 80 21.10 -11.98 -11.50
C GLN A 80 21.37 -13.48 -11.42
N LYS A 81 21.09 -14.25 -12.49
CA LYS A 81 21.40 -15.69 -12.56
C LYS A 81 22.90 -15.95 -12.43
N ASN A 82 23.74 -15.15 -13.09
CA ASN A 82 25.20 -15.26 -13.03
C ASN A 82 25.74 -14.87 -11.64
N ALA A 83 25.16 -13.83 -10.99
CA ALA A 83 25.51 -13.44 -9.62
C ALA A 83 25.17 -14.55 -8.62
N PHE A 84 23.97 -15.15 -8.73
CA PHE A 84 23.57 -16.29 -7.91
C PHE A 84 24.45 -17.51 -8.14
N ARG A 85 24.77 -17.84 -9.40
CA ARG A 85 25.67 -18.95 -9.77
C ARG A 85 27.07 -18.75 -9.22
N SER A 86 27.62 -17.53 -9.33
CA SER A 86 28.91 -17.16 -8.74
C SER A 86 28.92 -17.32 -7.22
N MET A 87 27.84 -16.88 -6.54
CA MET A 87 27.70 -17.04 -5.09
C MET A 87 27.61 -18.51 -4.69
N LYS A 88 26.87 -19.33 -5.45
CA LYS A 88 26.79 -20.79 -5.23
C LYS A 88 28.17 -21.47 -5.34
N HIS A 89 28.97 -21.14 -6.36
CA HIS A 89 30.32 -21.71 -6.52
C HIS A 89 31.24 -21.27 -5.36
N ARG A 90 31.19 -20.00 -4.94
CA ARG A 90 31.95 -19.51 -3.80
C ARG A 90 31.56 -20.24 -2.51
N LEU A 91 30.26 -20.48 -2.29
CA LEU A 91 29.77 -21.20 -1.12
C LEU A 91 30.25 -22.65 -1.13
N ILE A 92 30.13 -23.36 -2.25
CA ILE A 92 30.61 -24.75 -2.36
C ILE A 92 32.11 -24.82 -2.10
N ALA A 93 32.92 -23.92 -2.73
CA ALA A 93 34.36 -23.88 -2.48
C ALA A 93 34.69 -23.60 -1.01
N SER A 94 34.00 -22.59 -0.38
CA SER A 94 34.22 -22.28 1.04
C SER A 94 33.82 -23.45 1.94
N LEU A 95 32.75 -24.18 1.60
CA LEU A 95 32.27 -25.33 2.37
C LEU A 95 33.27 -26.50 2.32
N VAL A 96 33.87 -26.76 1.14
CA VAL A 96 34.90 -27.81 1.00
C VAL A 96 36.12 -27.50 1.88
N PHE A 97 36.64 -26.28 1.82
CA PHE A 97 37.78 -25.89 2.67
C PHE A 97 37.39 -25.89 4.15
N LEU A 98 36.17 -25.46 4.50
CA LEU A 98 35.69 -25.46 5.88
C LEU A 98 35.59 -26.87 6.45
N VAL A 99 35.01 -27.84 5.70
CA VAL A 99 34.90 -29.24 6.18
C VAL A 99 36.29 -29.85 6.43
N ILE A 100 37.25 -29.57 5.57
CA ILE A 100 38.63 -30.01 5.77
C ILE A 100 39.23 -29.33 7.02
N LEU A 101 39.01 -28.02 7.18
CA LEU A 101 39.48 -27.27 8.34
C LEU A 101 38.88 -27.83 9.64
N MET A 102 37.55 -28.07 9.66
CA MET A 102 36.86 -28.67 10.83
C MET A 102 37.33 -30.07 11.17
N TYR A 103 37.79 -30.85 10.19
CA TYR A 103 38.39 -32.14 10.43
C TYR A 103 39.68 -32.01 11.24
N PHE A 104 40.55 -31.05 10.91
CA PHE A 104 41.81 -30.84 11.62
C PHE A 104 41.63 -30.07 12.93
N SER A 105 40.70 -29.16 13.07
CA SER A 105 40.49 -28.41 14.33
C SER A 105 39.66 -29.20 15.30
N MET A 106 38.34 -29.33 15.09
CA MET A 106 37.42 -29.97 16.03
C MET A 106 37.45 -31.50 15.92
N GLY A 107 37.56 -32.07 14.72
CA GLY A 107 37.48 -33.52 14.50
C GLY A 107 38.58 -34.28 15.23
N HIS A 108 39.80 -33.80 15.13
CA HIS A 108 40.93 -34.41 15.85
C HIS A 108 40.92 -34.06 17.35
N MET A 109 40.80 -32.77 17.69
CA MET A 109 40.89 -32.26 19.06
C MET A 109 39.76 -32.75 19.96
N MET A 110 38.50 -32.76 19.47
CA MET A 110 37.33 -33.13 20.30
C MET A 110 36.92 -34.62 20.15
N TRP A 111 37.07 -35.18 18.94
CA TRP A 111 36.56 -36.53 18.62
C TRP A 111 37.66 -37.55 18.33
N GLY A 112 38.94 -37.16 18.39
CA GLY A 112 40.05 -38.06 18.18
C GLY A 112 40.17 -38.64 16.77
N PHE A 113 39.75 -37.90 15.74
CA PHE A 113 39.83 -38.38 14.36
C PHE A 113 41.28 -38.69 14.00
N PRO A 114 41.56 -39.78 13.24
CA PRO A 114 42.93 -40.17 12.90
C PRO A 114 43.62 -39.09 12.05
N LEU A 115 44.88 -38.83 12.38
CA LEU A 115 45.73 -37.95 11.60
C LEU A 115 46.75 -38.75 10.79
N PRO A 116 47.26 -38.25 9.68
CA PRO A 116 48.44 -38.77 9.01
C PRO A 116 49.62 -38.78 10.00
N PRO A 117 50.49 -39.83 9.99
CA PRO A 117 51.56 -39.98 10.99
C PRO A 117 52.50 -38.79 11.13
N PHE A 118 52.71 -38.01 10.06
CA PHE A 118 53.59 -36.84 10.06
C PHE A 118 52.96 -35.61 10.78
N LEU A 119 51.68 -35.64 11.09
CA LEU A 119 50.96 -34.61 11.85
C LEU A 119 50.76 -34.97 13.31
N GLU A 120 50.87 -36.22 13.70
CA GLU A 120 50.74 -36.63 15.07
C GLU A 120 51.80 -35.95 15.94
N GLY A 121 51.35 -35.20 16.98
CA GLY A 121 52.22 -34.41 17.85
C GLY A 121 52.90 -33.19 17.20
N ASN A 122 52.65 -32.92 15.92
CA ASN A 122 53.18 -31.74 15.24
C ASN A 122 52.18 -30.58 15.24
N HIS A 123 52.04 -29.92 16.41
CA HIS A 123 51.12 -28.83 16.65
C HIS A 123 51.33 -27.64 15.69
N THR A 124 52.58 -27.33 15.34
CA THR A 124 52.95 -26.28 14.39
C THR A 124 52.42 -26.57 12.99
N ALA A 125 52.53 -27.80 12.48
CA ALA A 125 52.02 -28.19 11.19
C ALA A 125 50.49 -28.10 11.13
N MET A 126 49.83 -28.52 12.24
CA MET A 126 48.37 -28.36 12.41
C MET A 126 47.92 -26.93 12.34
N GLY A 127 48.60 -26.03 13.05
CA GLY A 127 48.29 -24.59 13.02
C GLY A 127 48.51 -23.96 11.61
N LEU A 128 49.58 -24.35 10.92
CA LEU A 128 49.86 -23.91 9.56
C LEU A 128 48.79 -24.41 8.53
N ILE A 129 48.31 -25.63 8.68
CA ILE A 129 47.22 -26.15 7.84
C ILE A 129 45.96 -25.35 8.07
N GLN A 130 45.61 -25.08 9.32
CA GLN A 130 44.45 -24.26 9.67
C GLN A 130 44.57 -22.82 9.12
N LEU A 131 45.73 -22.18 9.23
CA LEU A 131 46.02 -20.87 8.65
C LEU A 131 45.84 -20.85 7.15
N LEU A 132 46.43 -21.82 6.41
CA LEU A 132 46.35 -21.90 4.94
C LEU A 132 44.90 -22.13 4.46
N LEU A 133 44.18 -23.04 5.10
CA LEU A 133 42.79 -23.33 4.75
C LEU A 133 41.87 -22.10 5.04
N THR A 134 42.05 -21.43 6.15
CA THR A 134 41.33 -20.21 6.48
C THR A 134 41.66 -19.07 5.52
N ALA A 135 42.95 -18.88 5.17
CA ALA A 135 43.37 -17.90 4.18
C ALA A 135 42.70 -18.17 2.81
N ALA A 136 42.60 -19.44 2.39
CA ALA A 136 41.88 -19.81 1.16
C ALA A 136 40.40 -19.38 1.23
N VAL A 137 39.69 -19.62 2.34
CA VAL A 137 38.29 -19.19 2.55
C VAL A 137 38.20 -17.66 2.52
N MET A 138 39.16 -16.94 3.13
CA MET A 138 39.20 -15.47 3.09
C MET A 138 39.38 -14.93 1.67
N VAL A 139 40.28 -15.52 0.89
CA VAL A 139 40.48 -15.14 -0.53
C VAL A 139 39.23 -15.41 -1.36
N ILE A 140 38.60 -16.57 -1.22
CA ILE A 140 37.31 -16.88 -1.88
C ILE A 140 36.28 -15.81 -1.57
N ASN A 141 36.27 -15.31 -0.33
CA ASN A 141 35.30 -14.34 0.19
C ASN A 141 35.86 -12.90 0.28
N GLN A 142 36.92 -12.55 -0.47
CA GLN A 142 37.61 -11.25 -0.42
C GLN A 142 36.68 -10.03 -0.58
N ARG A 143 35.53 -10.20 -1.22
CA ARG A 143 34.54 -9.13 -1.43
C ARG A 143 34.06 -8.50 -0.10
N PHE A 144 33.94 -9.30 0.98
CA PHE A 144 33.56 -8.78 2.29
C PHE A 144 34.62 -7.82 2.84
N PHE A 145 35.88 -8.15 2.67
CA PHE A 145 36.99 -7.34 3.14
C PHE A 145 37.12 -6.05 2.33
N ILE A 146 37.08 -6.14 1.00
CA ILE A 146 37.17 -4.97 0.10
C ILE A 146 36.01 -4.01 0.36
N SER A 147 34.77 -4.52 0.44
CA SER A 147 33.58 -3.72 0.70
C SER A 147 33.61 -3.14 2.13
N GLY A 148 33.90 -3.98 3.12
CA GLY A 148 33.89 -3.63 4.53
C GLY A 148 34.92 -2.57 4.90
N PHE A 149 36.18 -2.76 4.54
CA PHE A 149 37.23 -1.79 4.84
C PHE A 149 37.08 -0.49 4.03
N ARG A 150 36.66 -0.55 2.78
CA ARG A 150 36.37 0.64 1.99
C ARG A 150 35.23 1.48 2.64
N SER A 151 34.20 0.83 3.16
CA SER A 151 33.10 1.51 3.84
C SER A 151 33.54 2.11 5.18
N LEU A 152 34.42 1.41 5.91
CA LEU A 152 34.96 1.88 7.17
C LEU A 152 35.80 3.15 6.99
N VAL A 153 36.75 3.13 6.03
CA VAL A 153 37.62 4.28 5.71
C VAL A 153 36.80 5.51 5.26
N ARG A 154 35.67 5.28 4.61
CA ARG A 154 34.76 6.35 4.19
C ARG A 154 33.82 6.84 5.31
N GLY A 155 34.00 6.41 6.56
CA GLY A 155 33.17 6.80 7.71
C GLY A 155 31.71 6.31 7.63
N ALA A 156 31.45 5.25 6.88
CA ALA A 156 30.11 4.66 6.72
C ALA A 156 30.18 3.14 6.86
N PRO A 157 30.51 2.63 8.06
CA PRO A 157 30.61 1.21 8.29
C PRO A 157 29.27 0.52 8.01
N ASN A 158 29.35 -0.63 7.35
CA ASN A 158 28.21 -1.44 6.96
C ASN A 158 28.32 -2.87 7.51
N MET A 159 27.41 -3.74 7.13
CA MET A 159 27.42 -5.15 7.50
C MET A 159 28.75 -5.84 7.12
N ASP A 160 29.26 -5.61 5.91
CA ASP A 160 30.51 -6.21 5.46
C ASP A 160 31.70 -5.74 6.31
N THR A 161 31.61 -4.54 6.92
CA THR A 161 32.60 -4.02 7.88
C THR A 161 32.66 -4.89 9.16
N LEU A 162 31.50 -5.26 9.73
CA LEU A 162 31.46 -6.09 10.94
C LEU A 162 32.07 -7.47 10.68
N VAL A 163 31.71 -8.07 9.53
CA VAL A 163 32.25 -9.35 9.08
C VAL A 163 33.76 -9.30 8.85
N ALA A 164 34.21 -8.26 8.14
CA ALA A 164 35.63 -8.08 7.84
C ALA A 164 36.47 -7.86 9.11
N LEU A 165 35.97 -7.02 10.04
CA LEU A 165 36.63 -6.80 11.34
C LEU A 165 36.68 -8.09 12.16
N GLY A 166 35.56 -8.81 12.31
CA GLY A 166 35.49 -10.03 13.08
C GLY A 166 36.41 -11.12 12.51
N ALA A 167 36.34 -11.41 11.20
CA ALA A 167 37.15 -12.43 10.56
C ALA A 167 38.65 -12.05 10.54
N SER A 168 38.99 -10.74 10.30
CA SER A 168 40.39 -10.28 10.33
C SER A 168 40.96 -10.34 11.75
N ALA A 169 40.19 -10.01 12.77
CA ALA A 169 40.62 -10.09 14.17
C ALA A 169 40.88 -11.53 14.58
N ALA A 170 39.96 -12.45 14.25
CA ALA A 170 40.14 -13.89 14.53
C ALA A 170 41.36 -14.45 13.82
N PHE A 171 41.53 -14.18 12.52
CA PHE A 171 42.68 -14.65 11.73
C PHE A 171 44.00 -14.05 12.23
N GLY A 172 44.02 -12.73 12.49
CA GLY A 172 45.23 -12.01 12.95
C GLY A 172 45.69 -12.49 14.32
N TYR A 173 44.77 -12.63 15.27
CA TYR A 173 45.06 -13.15 16.60
C TYR A 173 45.58 -14.58 16.53
N SER A 174 44.90 -15.48 15.81
CA SER A 174 45.32 -16.89 15.68
C SER A 174 46.70 -17.02 15.00
N THR A 175 46.98 -16.08 14.07
CA THR A 175 48.34 -16.01 13.46
C THR A 175 49.39 -15.60 14.49
N ALA A 176 49.10 -14.61 15.33
CA ALA A 176 50.01 -14.21 16.41
C ALA A 176 50.19 -15.31 17.47
N ALA A 177 49.10 -16.01 17.83
CA ALA A 177 49.14 -17.16 18.72
C ALA A 177 49.97 -18.32 18.13
N LEU A 178 49.89 -18.56 16.83
CA LEU A 178 50.70 -19.54 16.10
C LEU A 178 52.19 -19.20 16.19
N PHE A 179 52.56 -17.95 16.01
CA PHE A 179 53.95 -17.53 16.20
C PHE A 179 54.41 -17.71 17.67
N ALA A 180 53.59 -17.31 18.65
CA ALA A 180 53.90 -17.51 20.07
C ALA A 180 54.00 -19.01 20.41
N MET A 181 53.17 -19.85 19.81
CA MET A 181 53.23 -21.31 19.96
C MET A 181 54.54 -21.89 19.41
N THR A 182 55.02 -21.37 18.26
CA THR A 182 56.33 -21.86 17.71
C THR A 182 57.50 -21.50 18.61
N ASP A 183 57.44 -20.33 19.24
CA ASP A 183 58.46 -19.92 20.24
C ASP A 183 58.40 -20.78 21.52
N ALA A 184 57.19 -21.04 22.05
CA ALA A 184 56.98 -21.87 23.21
C ALA A 184 57.42 -23.34 22.96
N GLN A 185 57.14 -23.87 21.74
CA GLN A 185 57.57 -25.22 21.38
C GLN A 185 59.08 -25.35 21.30
N LEU A 186 59.75 -24.29 20.81
CA LEU A 186 61.22 -24.26 20.67
C LEU A 186 61.91 -24.26 22.03
N HIS A 187 61.37 -23.54 23.02
CA HIS A 187 61.99 -23.39 24.34
C HIS A 187 61.42 -24.33 25.41
N GLY A 188 60.18 -24.80 25.28
CA GLY A 188 59.52 -25.61 26.28
C GLY A 188 59.00 -26.99 25.84
N GLY A 189 59.23 -27.36 24.60
CA GLY A 189 58.77 -28.63 24.04
C GLY A 189 57.27 -28.66 23.64
N ALA A 190 56.81 -29.85 23.23
CA ALA A 190 55.45 -29.99 22.69
C ALA A 190 54.34 -29.68 23.72
N GLU A 191 54.57 -29.96 25.02
CA GLU A 191 53.58 -29.65 26.08
C GLU A 191 53.35 -28.15 26.26
N ALA A 192 54.39 -27.33 26.09
CA ALA A 192 54.29 -25.88 26.20
C ALA A 192 53.52 -25.25 25.03
N ALA A 193 53.35 -25.94 23.94
CA ALA A 193 52.58 -25.52 22.78
C ALA A 193 51.07 -25.73 22.93
N MET A 194 50.61 -26.71 23.75
CA MET A 194 49.20 -27.10 23.86
C MET A 194 48.27 -25.96 24.24
N PRO A 195 48.55 -25.07 25.21
CA PRO A 195 47.64 -23.96 25.59
C PRO A 195 47.33 -23.00 24.45
N PHE A 196 48.29 -22.83 23.53
CA PHE A 196 48.12 -21.94 22.38
C PHE A 196 47.20 -22.54 21.32
N MET A 197 47.07 -23.86 21.23
CA MET A 197 46.15 -24.49 20.27
C MET A 197 44.70 -24.24 20.60
N ASP A 198 44.36 -24.18 21.90
CA ASP A 198 43.00 -23.85 22.37
C ASP A 198 42.62 -22.37 22.12
N GLU A 199 43.62 -21.54 21.83
CA GLU A 199 43.42 -20.11 21.52
C GLU A 199 43.30 -19.82 20.00
N PHE A 200 43.25 -20.86 19.15
CA PHE A 200 43.05 -20.62 17.71
C PHE A 200 41.58 -20.39 17.39
N TYR A 201 41.31 -19.35 16.60
CA TYR A 201 40.01 -18.97 16.06
C TYR A 201 40.01 -18.99 14.52
N PHE A 202 40.88 -19.80 13.90
CA PHE A 202 40.94 -19.99 12.45
C PHE A 202 39.62 -20.54 11.89
N GLU A 203 39.08 -21.58 12.55
CA GLU A 203 37.79 -22.14 12.15
C GLU A 203 36.64 -21.12 12.32
N SER A 204 36.68 -20.31 13.38
CA SER A 204 35.68 -19.26 13.60
C SER A 204 35.69 -18.24 12.46
N ALA A 205 36.87 -17.78 12.00
CA ALA A 205 36.99 -16.86 10.87
C ALA A 205 36.41 -17.46 9.59
N ALA A 206 36.76 -18.72 9.27
CA ALA A 206 36.26 -19.42 8.08
C ALA A 206 34.76 -19.71 8.16
N MET A 207 34.27 -20.11 9.34
CA MET A 207 32.85 -20.40 9.60
C MET A 207 31.98 -19.14 9.47
N ILE A 208 32.38 -18.01 10.05
CA ILE A 208 31.70 -16.71 9.92
C ILE A 208 31.50 -16.38 8.44
N LEU A 209 32.55 -16.42 7.62
CA LEU A 209 32.51 -16.10 6.19
C LEU A 209 31.61 -17.06 5.41
N THR A 210 31.66 -18.36 5.74
CA THR A 210 30.86 -19.39 5.08
C THR A 210 29.38 -19.27 5.43
N LEU A 211 29.05 -19.14 6.71
CA LEU A 211 27.65 -19.02 7.19
C LEU A 211 27.00 -17.74 6.70
N ILE A 212 27.74 -16.62 6.65
CA ILE A 212 27.24 -15.38 6.08
C ILE A 212 26.99 -15.54 4.57
N THR A 213 27.82 -16.28 3.87
CA THR A 213 27.60 -16.57 2.44
C THR A 213 26.38 -17.46 2.24
N VAL A 214 26.10 -18.43 3.14
CA VAL A 214 24.83 -19.19 3.18
C VAL A 214 23.66 -18.25 3.36
N GLY A 215 23.72 -17.37 4.37
CA GLY A 215 22.66 -16.38 4.64
C GLY A 215 22.37 -15.51 3.44
N LYS A 216 23.39 -14.96 2.78
CA LYS A 216 23.25 -14.16 1.56
C LYS A 216 22.68 -14.95 0.37
N MET A 217 23.01 -16.22 0.24
CA MET A 217 22.44 -17.09 -0.80
C MET A 217 20.96 -17.35 -0.56
N LEU A 218 20.56 -17.66 0.70
CA LEU A 218 19.15 -17.83 1.09
C LEU A 218 18.36 -16.53 0.86
N GLU A 219 18.94 -15.40 1.21
CA GLU A 219 18.39 -14.06 0.96
C GLU A 219 18.16 -13.83 -0.55
N ALA A 220 19.16 -14.08 -1.38
CA ALA A 220 19.07 -13.91 -2.84
C ALA A 220 18.01 -14.82 -3.46
N ARG A 221 17.88 -16.08 -3.00
CA ARG A 221 16.84 -17.01 -3.44
C ARG A 221 15.45 -16.54 -3.04
N SER A 222 15.31 -16.03 -1.83
CA SER A 222 14.05 -15.54 -1.29
C SER A 222 13.60 -14.25 -1.99
N LYS A 223 14.54 -13.33 -2.27
CA LYS A 223 14.28 -12.13 -3.08
C LYS A 223 13.75 -12.49 -4.48
N GLY A 224 14.26 -13.54 -5.10
CA GLY A 224 13.73 -14.04 -6.38
C GLY A 224 12.26 -14.40 -6.31
N LYS A 225 11.84 -15.13 -5.26
CA LYS A 225 10.44 -15.54 -5.07
C LYS A 225 9.48 -14.35 -4.81
N THR A 226 9.94 -13.29 -4.17
CA THR A 226 9.10 -12.11 -3.91
C THR A 226 8.83 -11.28 -5.16
N THR A 227 9.70 -11.34 -6.18
CA THR A 227 9.50 -10.67 -7.47
C THR A 227 8.68 -11.49 -8.46
N ASP A 228 8.36 -12.75 -8.13
CA ASP A 228 7.67 -13.66 -9.07
C ASP A 228 6.25 -13.19 -9.43
N ALA A 229 5.55 -12.50 -8.52
CA ALA A 229 4.23 -11.95 -8.80
C ALA A 229 4.28 -10.90 -9.93
N LEU A 230 5.23 -9.96 -9.87
CA LEU A 230 5.44 -8.97 -10.93
C LEU A 230 5.86 -9.62 -12.25
N LYS A 231 6.78 -10.60 -12.18
CA LYS A 231 7.20 -11.37 -13.36
C LYS A 231 6.05 -12.16 -13.98
N SER A 232 5.12 -12.67 -13.16
CA SER A 232 3.93 -13.37 -13.65
C SER A 232 3.02 -12.44 -14.43
N LEU A 233 2.81 -11.20 -13.96
CA LEU A 233 2.04 -10.19 -14.70
C LEU A 233 2.72 -9.83 -16.03
N MET A 234 4.05 -9.64 -16.04
CA MET A 234 4.79 -9.36 -17.28
C MET A 234 4.74 -10.50 -18.31
N LYS A 235 4.59 -11.75 -17.87
CA LYS A 235 4.48 -12.90 -18.77
C LYS A 235 3.12 -13.06 -19.42
N LEU A 236 2.10 -12.33 -18.96
CA LEU A 236 0.75 -12.36 -19.53
C LEU A 236 0.69 -11.63 -20.88
N ALA A 237 1.56 -10.64 -21.09
CA ALA A 237 1.61 -9.91 -22.34
C ALA A 237 2.08 -10.85 -23.46
N PRO A 238 1.33 -10.99 -24.57
CA PRO A 238 1.75 -11.78 -25.70
C PRO A 238 2.95 -11.15 -26.40
N SER A 239 3.86 -11.99 -26.93
CA SER A 239 5.04 -11.52 -27.65
C SER A 239 4.76 -11.19 -29.12
N GLU A 240 3.67 -11.72 -29.67
CA GLU A 240 3.30 -11.63 -31.09
C GLU A 240 1.83 -11.19 -31.22
N ALA A 241 1.50 -10.55 -32.30
CA ALA A 241 0.16 -10.12 -32.67
C ALA A 241 -0.13 -10.47 -34.13
N THR A 242 -1.31 -10.97 -34.44
CA THR A 242 -1.79 -11.18 -35.81
C THR A 242 -2.52 -9.94 -36.28
N VAL A 243 -1.91 -9.18 -37.21
CA VAL A 243 -2.44 -7.91 -37.74
C VAL A 243 -2.95 -8.12 -39.13
N ILE A 244 -4.05 -7.48 -39.50
CA ILE A 244 -4.65 -7.48 -40.83
C ILE A 244 -4.23 -6.20 -41.55
N ARG A 245 -3.33 -6.31 -42.52
CA ARG A 245 -2.88 -5.20 -43.36
C ARG A 245 -3.08 -5.54 -44.84
N GLY A 246 -3.81 -4.68 -45.54
CA GLY A 246 -4.12 -4.94 -46.96
C GLY A 246 -5.00 -6.18 -47.24
N GLY A 247 -5.70 -6.71 -46.22
CA GLY A 247 -6.54 -7.89 -46.33
C GLY A 247 -5.85 -9.21 -45.98
N GLU A 248 -4.55 -9.19 -45.71
CA GLU A 248 -3.76 -10.37 -45.32
C GLU A 248 -3.45 -10.37 -43.83
N GLU A 249 -3.49 -11.56 -43.19
CA GLU A 249 -3.07 -11.76 -41.80
C GLU A 249 -1.54 -11.87 -41.75
N LEU A 250 -0.90 -10.97 -41.01
CA LEU A 250 0.54 -10.94 -40.79
C LEU A 250 0.83 -11.07 -39.31
N THR A 251 1.64 -12.02 -38.91
CA THR A 251 2.13 -12.12 -37.53
C THR A 251 3.34 -11.21 -37.34
N ILE A 252 3.23 -10.25 -36.46
CA ILE A 252 4.27 -9.30 -36.12
C ILE A 252 4.60 -9.37 -34.61
N PRO A 253 5.77 -8.93 -34.15
CA PRO A 253 6.02 -8.69 -32.74
C PRO A 253 4.99 -7.71 -32.18
N ALA A 254 4.41 -7.99 -31.01
CA ALA A 254 3.37 -7.17 -30.40
C ALA A 254 3.81 -5.70 -30.19
N GLU A 255 5.12 -5.47 -30.07
CA GLU A 255 5.73 -4.13 -29.95
C GLU A 255 5.65 -3.28 -31.21
N GLN A 256 5.41 -3.88 -32.38
CA GLN A 256 5.27 -3.21 -33.67
C GLN A 256 3.81 -2.89 -34.03
N LEU A 257 2.88 -3.22 -33.11
CA LEU A 257 1.46 -2.88 -33.24
C LEU A 257 1.30 -1.37 -33.06
N ALA A 258 0.57 -0.71 -33.94
CA ALA A 258 0.29 0.74 -33.88
C ALA A 258 -1.18 0.99 -33.55
N VAL A 259 -1.46 2.17 -32.98
CA VAL A 259 -2.85 2.62 -32.74
C VAL A 259 -3.57 2.72 -34.09
N GLY A 260 -4.77 2.13 -34.15
CA GLY A 260 -5.58 2.05 -35.36
C GLY A 260 -5.36 0.77 -36.19
N ASP A 261 -4.34 -0.03 -35.92
CA ASP A 261 -4.18 -1.33 -36.55
C ASP A 261 -5.35 -2.26 -36.23
N ILE A 262 -5.77 -3.07 -37.20
CA ILE A 262 -6.75 -4.13 -36.99
C ILE A 262 -6.01 -5.42 -36.71
N PHE A 263 -6.28 -6.03 -35.54
CA PHE A 263 -5.71 -7.31 -35.15
C PHE A 263 -6.79 -8.38 -34.98
N ALA A 264 -6.40 -9.62 -35.27
CA ALA A 264 -7.24 -10.81 -35.14
C ALA A 264 -6.82 -11.60 -33.90
N VAL A 265 -7.80 -12.17 -33.20
CA VAL A 265 -7.57 -13.03 -32.03
C VAL A 265 -8.40 -14.29 -32.16
N LYS A 266 -7.71 -15.43 -32.28
CA LYS A 266 -8.32 -16.76 -32.40
C LYS A 266 -8.65 -17.33 -31.01
N PRO A 267 -9.54 -18.32 -30.93
CA PRO A 267 -9.80 -19.02 -29.68
C PRO A 267 -8.52 -19.55 -29.04
N GLY A 268 -8.36 -19.30 -27.74
CA GLY A 268 -7.15 -19.66 -26.96
C GLY A 268 -6.00 -18.65 -27.02
N GLU A 269 -6.07 -17.65 -27.89
CA GLU A 269 -5.02 -16.62 -27.97
C GLU A 269 -5.24 -15.49 -26.97
N SER A 270 -4.12 -14.89 -26.57
CA SER A 270 -4.11 -13.70 -25.72
C SER A 270 -4.26 -12.44 -26.58
N ILE A 271 -5.07 -11.49 -26.12
CA ILE A 271 -5.31 -10.19 -26.78
C ILE A 271 -4.04 -9.34 -26.68
N PRO A 272 -3.50 -8.83 -27.82
CA PRO A 272 -2.19 -8.18 -27.84
C PRO A 272 -2.19 -6.70 -27.39
N ALA A 273 -3.32 -6.01 -27.47
CA ALA A 273 -3.46 -4.59 -27.17
C ALA A 273 -4.86 -4.26 -26.66
N ASP A 274 -5.01 -3.11 -26.00
CA ASP A 274 -6.35 -2.62 -25.67
C ASP A 274 -7.01 -2.08 -26.95
N GLY A 275 -8.30 -2.41 -27.12
CA GLY A 275 -9.03 -2.04 -28.35
C GLY A 275 -10.52 -2.25 -28.26
N VAL A 276 -11.17 -2.13 -29.40
CA VAL A 276 -12.61 -2.31 -29.56
C VAL A 276 -12.87 -3.40 -30.60
N VAL A 277 -13.80 -4.30 -30.30
CA VAL A 277 -14.26 -5.34 -31.25
C VAL A 277 -14.99 -4.66 -32.41
N ILE A 278 -14.53 -4.91 -33.63
CA ILE A 278 -15.16 -4.43 -34.86
C ILE A 278 -15.94 -5.52 -35.59
N GLU A 279 -15.65 -6.79 -35.32
CA GLU A 279 -16.33 -7.93 -35.92
C GLU A 279 -16.15 -9.18 -35.05
N GLY A 280 -17.22 -9.94 -34.89
CA GLY A 280 -17.23 -11.19 -34.15
C GLY A 280 -17.83 -11.08 -32.73
N SER A 281 -18.03 -12.23 -32.13
CA SER A 281 -18.43 -12.33 -30.71
C SER A 281 -17.74 -13.49 -30.03
N SER A 282 -17.37 -13.32 -28.77
CA SER A 282 -16.68 -14.36 -28.00
C SER A 282 -16.78 -14.11 -26.50
N ALA A 283 -16.67 -15.18 -25.72
CA ALA A 283 -16.38 -15.08 -24.29
C ALA A 283 -14.87 -14.85 -24.05
N VAL A 284 -14.52 -13.79 -23.35
CA VAL A 284 -13.13 -13.40 -23.04
C VAL A 284 -12.89 -13.57 -21.55
N ASN A 285 -11.84 -14.30 -21.21
CA ASN A 285 -11.39 -14.47 -19.83
C ASN A 285 -10.51 -13.30 -19.43
N GLU A 286 -11.04 -12.42 -18.57
CA GLU A 286 -10.36 -11.23 -18.05
C GLU A 286 -9.75 -11.45 -16.65
N SER A 287 -9.76 -12.70 -16.13
CA SER A 287 -9.31 -13.03 -14.77
C SER A 287 -7.88 -12.61 -14.45
N ALA A 288 -7.03 -12.49 -15.47
CA ALA A 288 -5.65 -12.04 -15.32
C ALA A 288 -5.54 -10.56 -14.89
N LEU A 289 -6.52 -9.72 -15.25
CA LEU A 289 -6.58 -8.30 -14.93
C LEU A 289 -7.56 -8.01 -13.80
N THR A 290 -8.75 -8.62 -13.85
CA THR A 290 -9.84 -8.33 -12.91
C THR A 290 -9.87 -9.28 -11.71
N GLY A 291 -9.26 -10.47 -11.83
CA GLY A 291 -9.36 -11.53 -10.82
C GLY A 291 -10.68 -12.31 -10.87
N GLU A 292 -11.60 -11.97 -11.77
CA GLU A 292 -12.89 -12.66 -11.94
C GLU A 292 -12.72 -13.89 -12.81
N SER A 293 -13.23 -15.05 -12.35
CA SER A 293 -13.07 -16.32 -13.06
C SER A 293 -14.09 -16.54 -14.16
N LEU A 294 -15.21 -15.79 -14.14
CA LEU A 294 -16.25 -15.91 -15.16
C LEU A 294 -15.86 -15.13 -16.41
N PRO A 295 -15.88 -15.76 -17.58
CA PRO A 295 -15.63 -15.07 -18.84
C PRO A 295 -16.72 -14.02 -19.11
N VAL A 296 -16.33 -12.94 -19.77
CA VAL A 296 -17.22 -11.83 -20.16
C VAL A 296 -17.50 -11.95 -21.65
N ASP A 297 -18.78 -11.93 -22.03
CA ASP A 297 -19.18 -11.91 -23.43
C ASP A 297 -18.85 -10.56 -24.06
N LYS A 298 -18.14 -10.63 -25.20
CA LYS A 298 -17.76 -9.47 -26.02
C LYS A 298 -18.40 -9.60 -27.40
N SER A 299 -18.98 -8.51 -27.85
CA SER A 299 -19.60 -8.37 -29.17
C SER A 299 -19.08 -7.10 -29.84
N GLU A 300 -19.51 -6.82 -31.05
CA GLU A 300 -19.17 -5.62 -31.79
C GLU A 300 -19.43 -4.34 -30.94
N GLY A 301 -18.44 -3.44 -30.88
CA GLY A 301 -18.43 -2.25 -30.02
C GLY A 301 -17.91 -2.49 -28.59
N SER A 302 -17.72 -3.75 -28.15
CA SER A 302 -17.21 -4.05 -26.82
C SER A 302 -15.71 -3.74 -26.72
N LYS A 303 -15.28 -3.18 -25.58
CA LYS A 303 -13.86 -2.97 -25.28
C LYS A 303 -13.19 -4.28 -24.86
N VAL A 304 -11.95 -4.48 -25.33
CA VAL A 304 -11.08 -5.60 -24.95
C VAL A 304 -9.76 -5.07 -24.42
N SER A 305 -9.17 -5.80 -23.49
CA SER A 305 -7.92 -5.42 -22.80
C SER A 305 -6.78 -6.37 -23.14
N ALA A 306 -5.57 -5.84 -23.25
CA ALA A 306 -4.36 -6.61 -23.47
C ALA A 306 -4.18 -7.70 -22.40
N ALA A 307 -3.62 -8.84 -22.80
CA ALA A 307 -3.34 -10.02 -21.95
C ALA A 307 -4.58 -10.78 -21.43
N THR A 308 -5.77 -10.42 -21.84
CA THR A 308 -6.97 -11.25 -21.63
C THR A 308 -7.02 -12.37 -22.68
N ILE A 309 -7.68 -13.48 -22.37
CA ILE A 309 -7.67 -14.69 -23.23
C ILE A 309 -9.03 -14.85 -23.92
N ASN A 310 -9.00 -14.88 -25.24
CA ASN A 310 -10.16 -15.21 -26.05
C ASN A 310 -10.50 -16.70 -25.92
N GLN A 311 -11.74 -17.08 -25.58
CA GLN A 311 -12.08 -18.48 -25.29
C GLN A 311 -12.74 -19.23 -26.45
N SER A 312 -13.69 -18.60 -27.15
CA SER A 312 -14.58 -19.37 -28.01
C SER A 312 -14.67 -18.88 -29.44
N GLY A 313 -14.86 -17.59 -29.68
CA GLY A 313 -15.11 -17.02 -30.99
C GLY A 313 -13.84 -16.43 -31.65
N TYR A 314 -13.95 -16.06 -32.92
CA TYR A 314 -12.95 -15.26 -33.60
C TYR A 314 -13.30 -13.79 -33.44
N LEU A 315 -12.34 -12.99 -33.03
CA LEU A 315 -12.53 -11.56 -32.83
C LEU A 315 -11.58 -10.76 -33.75
N ARG A 316 -12.12 -9.75 -34.41
CA ARG A 316 -11.35 -8.70 -35.05
C ARG A 316 -11.49 -7.43 -34.23
N CYS A 317 -10.38 -6.86 -33.81
CA CYS A 317 -10.35 -5.70 -32.94
C CYS A 317 -9.50 -4.59 -33.55
N ARG A 318 -9.87 -3.34 -33.30
CA ARG A 318 -9.06 -2.18 -33.62
C ARG A 318 -8.29 -1.73 -32.37
N ALA A 319 -6.98 -1.58 -32.50
CA ALA A 319 -6.12 -1.15 -31.40
C ALA A 319 -6.36 0.32 -31.05
N GLU A 320 -6.64 0.60 -29.77
CA GLU A 320 -6.79 1.96 -29.22
C GLU A 320 -5.58 2.37 -28.39
N LYS A 321 -5.03 1.43 -27.57
CA LYS A 321 -3.82 1.67 -26.76
C LYS A 321 -2.85 0.52 -27.00
N VAL A 322 -1.58 0.82 -27.24
CA VAL A 322 -0.55 -0.17 -27.58
C VAL A 322 0.69 0.00 -26.71
N GLY A 323 1.48 -1.05 -26.59
CA GLY A 323 2.77 -1.03 -25.88
C GLY A 323 2.67 -0.56 -24.44
N GLY A 324 3.35 0.54 -24.09
CA GLY A 324 3.38 1.10 -22.74
C GLY A 324 2.06 1.70 -22.24
N ASP A 325 1.14 2.03 -23.15
CA ASP A 325 -0.11 2.71 -22.82
C ASP A 325 -1.26 1.75 -22.52
N THR A 326 -1.06 0.44 -22.73
CA THR A 326 -2.07 -0.58 -22.40
C THR A 326 -2.37 -0.65 -20.91
N ALA A 327 -3.59 -1.07 -20.55
CA ALA A 327 -4.02 -1.26 -19.16
C ALA A 327 -3.06 -2.15 -18.37
N LEU A 328 -2.62 -3.28 -18.96
CA LEU A 328 -1.61 -4.16 -18.35
C LEU A 328 -0.29 -3.43 -18.09
N SER A 329 0.22 -2.68 -19.06
CA SER A 329 1.48 -1.95 -18.91
C SER A 329 1.39 -0.89 -17.82
N LYS A 330 0.28 -0.17 -17.70
CA LYS A 330 0.01 0.78 -16.61
C LYS A 330 -0.03 0.07 -15.24
N ILE A 331 -0.66 -1.10 -15.15
CA ILE A 331 -0.67 -1.93 -13.94
C ILE A 331 0.77 -2.32 -13.54
N ILE A 332 1.55 -2.85 -14.48
CA ILE A 332 2.95 -3.23 -14.25
C ILE A 332 3.76 -2.03 -13.79
N GLN A 333 3.56 -0.87 -14.41
CA GLN A 333 4.23 0.38 -14.04
C GLN A 333 3.85 0.81 -12.61
N MET A 334 2.57 0.82 -12.24
CA MET A 334 2.11 1.16 -10.89
C MET A 334 2.71 0.23 -9.82
N VAL A 335 2.72 -1.08 -10.05
CA VAL A 335 3.33 -2.04 -9.12
C VAL A 335 4.85 -1.85 -9.01
N SER A 336 5.50 -1.51 -10.13
CA SER A 336 6.94 -1.19 -10.15
C SER A 336 7.23 0.10 -9.37
N ASP A 337 6.44 1.16 -9.57
CA ASP A 337 6.59 2.44 -8.88
C ASP A 337 6.31 2.31 -7.37
N ALA A 338 5.26 1.58 -7.00
CA ALA A 338 4.98 1.25 -5.60
C ALA A 338 6.16 0.53 -4.94
N SER A 339 6.80 -0.39 -5.68
CA SER A 339 7.98 -1.12 -5.19
C SER A 339 9.22 -0.24 -5.08
N ALA A 340 9.31 0.85 -5.83
CA ALA A 340 10.43 1.79 -5.79
C ALA A 340 10.32 2.83 -4.66
N THR A 341 9.11 3.02 -4.09
CA THR A 341 8.88 3.95 -2.98
C THR A 341 9.14 3.31 -1.61
N LYS A 342 9.34 4.14 -0.58
CA LYS A 342 9.52 3.68 0.80
C LYS A 342 8.40 4.15 1.71
N ALA A 343 7.81 3.20 2.43
CA ALA A 343 6.87 3.47 3.50
C ALA A 343 7.53 4.21 4.69
N PRO A 344 6.79 5.01 5.46
CA PRO A 344 7.30 5.71 6.64
C PRO A 344 8.00 4.78 7.65
N ILE A 345 7.44 3.60 7.91
CA ILE A 345 8.03 2.60 8.80
C ILE A 345 9.39 2.08 8.29
N ALA A 346 9.59 2.01 6.97
CA ALA A 346 10.86 1.63 6.35
C ALA A 346 11.93 2.71 6.56
N LYS A 347 11.57 3.99 6.43
CA LYS A 347 12.48 5.12 6.67
C LYS A 347 12.97 5.12 8.12
N LEU A 348 12.10 4.81 9.09
CA LEU A 348 12.46 4.68 10.48
C LEU A 348 13.44 3.53 10.72
N ALA A 349 13.18 2.36 10.14
CA ALA A 349 14.07 1.21 10.23
C ALA A 349 15.46 1.47 9.63
N ASP A 350 15.52 2.18 8.49
CA ASP A 350 16.79 2.58 7.87
C ASP A 350 17.58 3.56 8.74
N LYS A 351 16.91 4.52 9.38
CA LYS A 351 17.55 5.47 10.31
C LYS A 351 18.17 4.76 11.52
N VAL A 352 17.43 3.80 12.10
CA VAL A 352 17.94 2.97 13.19
C VAL A 352 19.15 2.15 12.74
N SER A 353 19.05 1.51 11.56
CA SER A 353 20.13 0.70 10.97
C SER A 353 21.43 1.50 10.74
N GLY A 354 21.32 2.77 10.38
CA GLY A 354 22.47 3.65 10.14
C GLY A 354 23.28 3.99 11.41
N VAL A 355 22.61 4.02 12.57
CA VAL A 355 23.26 4.27 13.88
C VAL A 355 23.73 2.96 14.52
N PHE A 356 23.07 1.85 14.22
CA PHE A 356 23.27 0.57 14.87
C PHE A 356 24.71 0.04 14.71
N VAL A 357 25.28 0.07 13.49
CA VAL A 357 26.60 -0.49 13.21
C VAL A 357 27.72 0.22 14.00
N PRO A 358 27.82 1.57 14.02
CA PRO A 358 28.76 2.27 14.88
C PRO A 358 28.62 1.94 16.37
N VAL A 359 27.37 1.86 16.87
CA VAL A 359 27.09 1.51 18.28
C VAL A 359 27.60 0.12 18.62
N VAL A 360 27.35 -0.85 17.74
CA VAL A 360 27.82 -2.24 17.93
C VAL A 360 29.35 -2.33 17.96
N ILE A 361 30.04 -1.60 17.09
CA ILE A 361 31.52 -1.53 17.13
C ILE A 361 31.96 -0.98 18.49
N GLY A 362 31.33 0.06 19.01
CA GLY A 362 31.59 0.60 20.34
C GLY A 362 31.36 -0.43 21.45
N ILE A 363 30.23 -1.16 21.41
CA ILE A 363 29.94 -2.23 22.39
C ILE A 363 31.00 -3.32 22.32
N ALA A 364 31.40 -3.76 21.13
CA ALA A 364 32.45 -4.78 21.00
C ALA A 364 33.79 -4.31 21.61
N LEU A 365 34.20 -3.08 21.36
CA LEU A 365 35.42 -2.52 21.95
C LEU A 365 35.33 -2.42 23.48
N VAL A 366 34.18 -1.96 24.01
CA VAL A 366 33.93 -1.92 25.46
C VAL A 366 33.96 -3.34 26.04
N THR A 367 33.34 -4.32 25.37
CA THR A 367 33.35 -5.73 25.80
C THR A 367 34.79 -6.25 25.92
N ILE A 368 35.63 -6.01 24.90
CA ILE A 368 37.04 -6.41 24.92
C ILE A 368 37.77 -5.75 26.11
N ALA A 369 37.61 -4.46 26.28
CA ALA A 369 38.25 -3.71 27.36
C ALA A 369 37.83 -4.19 28.75
N VAL A 370 36.56 -4.44 28.97
CA VAL A 370 36.04 -4.94 30.26
C VAL A 370 36.58 -6.30 30.59
N TRP A 371 36.60 -7.26 29.64
CA TRP A 371 37.16 -8.58 29.92
C TRP A 371 38.66 -8.58 30.15
N LEU A 372 39.41 -7.71 29.45
CA LEU A 372 40.85 -7.49 29.74
C LEU A 372 41.05 -6.94 31.15
N LEU A 373 40.22 -5.96 31.56
CA LEU A 373 40.29 -5.38 32.92
C LEU A 373 39.87 -6.39 33.99
N CYS A 374 39.02 -7.36 33.67
CA CYS A 374 38.67 -8.47 34.54
C CYS A 374 39.76 -9.55 34.63
N GLY A 375 40.92 -9.39 33.97
CA GLY A 375 42.05 -10.30 34.02
C GLY A 375 41.93 -11.52 33.10
N GLN A 376 41.04 -11.51 32.15
CA GLN A 376 40.91 -12.59 31.14
C GLN A 376 41.99 -12.47 30.06
N THR A 377 42.26 -13.57 29.36
CA THR A 377 43.25 -13.59 28.26
C THR A 377 42.81 -12.70 27.11
N VAL A 378 43.76 -12.23 26.31
CA VAL A 378 43.50 -11.44 25.10
C VAL A 378 42.61 -12.23 24.12
N GLY A 379 42.87 -13.57 24.00
CA GLY A 379 42.08 -14.43 23.12
C GLY A 379 40.63 -14.50 23.54
N TYR A 380 40.38 -14.76 24.85
CA TYR A 380 39.02 -14.79 25.39
C TYR A 380 38.27 -13.44 25.19
N SER A 381 38.92 -12.34 25.53
CA SER A 381 38.35 -10.99 25.42
C SER A 381 38.01 -10.65 23.96
N LEU A 382 38.91 -11.00 23.04
CA LEU A 382 38.72 -10.79 21.61
C LEU A 382 37.58 -11.66 21.05
N ALA A 383 37.49 -12.93 21.47
CA ALA A 383 36.39 -13.81 21.07
C ALA A 383 35.03 -13.27 21.47
N ARG A 384 34.87 -12.68 22.66
CA ARG A 384 33.64 -11.99 23.11
C ARG A 384 33.34 -10.79 22.23
N GLY A 385 34.32 -9.94 21.93
CA GLY A 385 34.15 -8.82 21.02
C GLY A 385 33.77 -9.24 19.60
N ILE A 386 34.40 -10.27 19.06
CA ILE A 386 34.07 -10.84 17.74
C ILE A 386 32.64 -11.41 17.76
N SER A 387 32.24 -12.12 18.81
CA SER A 387 30.86 -12.64 18.95
C SER A 387 29.84 -11.50 18.91
N VAL A 388 30.09 -10.38 19.59
CA VAL A 388 29.25 -9.18 19.54
C VAL A 388 29.15 -8.62 18.13
N LEU A 389 30.28 -8.44 17.42
CA LEU A 389 30.30 -7.94 16.04
C LEU A 389 29.47 -8.82 15.08
N VAL A 390 29.62 -10.14 15.21
CA VAL A 390 29.02 -11.11 14.30
C VAL A 390 27.51 -11.20 14.50
N ILE A 391 27.04 -11.37 15.75
CA ILE A 391 25.60 -11.54 16.04
C ILE A 391 24.82 -10.28 15.74
N SER A 392 25.44 -9.13 15.82
CA SER A 392 24.78 -7.83 15.69
C SER A 392 24.55 -7.38 14.24
N CYS A 393 24.62 -8.28 13.26
CA CYS A 393 24.34 -7.88 11.88
C CYS A 393 22.85 -7.52 11.69
N PRO A 394 22.51 -6.30 11.24
CA PRO A 394 21.13 -5.88 11.00
C PRO A 394 20.58 -6.36 9.64
N CYS A 395 20.98 -7.56 9.17
CA CYS A 395 20.63 -8.08 7.85
C CYS A 395 19.12 -8.21 7.66
N ALA A 396 18.44 -8.79 8.65
CA ALA A 396 17.00 -9.01 8.65
C ALA A 396 16.21 -7.69 8.68
N LEU A 397 16.72 -6.67 9.37
CA LEU A 397 16.08 -5.35 9.51
C LEU A 397 15.92 -4.65 8.15
N GLY A 398 16.95 -4.70 7.30
CA GLY A 398 16.91 -4.09 5.97
C GLY A 398 15.95 -4.76 5.00
N LEU A 399 15.54 -6.00 5.26
CA LEU A 399 14.61 -6.78 4.43
C LEU A 399 13.18 -6.80 4.97
N ALA A 400 13.00 -6.57 6.26
CA ALA A 400 11.73 -6.72 6.98
C ALA A 400 10.57 -5.99 6.32
N THR A 401 10.77 -4.76 5.90
CA THR A 401 9.74 -3.91 5.30
C THR A 401 9.63 -4.09 3.78
N PRO A 402 10.72 -4.00 2.99
CA PRO A 402 10.61 -4.07 1.52
C PRO A 402 10.02 -5.38 1.01
N VAL A 403 10.36 -6.51 1.65
CA VAL A 403 9.82 -7.82 1.25
C VAL A 403 8.32 -7.92 1.49
N ALA A 404 7.84 -7.47 2.66
CA ALA A 404 6.42 -7.49 2.99
C ALA A 404 5.60 -6.56 2.07
N ILE A 405 6.12 -5.37 1.76
CA ILE A 405 5.49 -4.43 0.82
C ILE A 405 5.39 -5.04 -0.57
N MET A 406 6.46 -5.65 -1.07
CA MET A 406 6.47 -6.25 -2.40
C MET A 406 5.49 -7.42 -2.51
N VAL A 407 5.42 -8.29 -1.50
CA VAL A 407 4.45 -9.39 -1.46
C VAL A 407 3.04 -8.85 -1.33
N GLY A 408 2.82 -7.82 -0.47
CA GLY A 408 1.53 -7.15 -0.30
C GLY A 408 1.02 -6.51 -1.60
N ASN A 409 1.87 -5.75 -2.30
CA ASN A 409 1.54 -5.17 -3.60
C ASN A 409 1.26 -6.24 -4.66
N GLY A 410 2.04 -7.32 -4.68
CA GLY A 410 1.81 -8.45 -5.58
C GLY A 410 0.49 -9.15 -5.32
N MET A 411 0.09 -9.29 -4.05
CA MET A 411 -1.22 -9.83 -3.67
C MET A 411 -2.34 -8.86 -4.02
N GLY A 412 -2.14 -7.56 -3.82
CA GLY A 412 -3.07 -6.52 -4.25
C GLY A 412 -3.34 -6.61 -5.75
N ALA A 413 -2.29 -6.59 -6.56
CA ALA A 413 -2.39 -6.66 -8.01
C ALA A 413 -3.14 -7.92 -8.50
N LYS A 414 -2.88 -9.09 -7.89
CA LYS A 414 -3.60 -10.34 -8.20
C LYS A 414 -5.10 -10.27 -7.90
N ASN A 415 -5.52 -9.39 -6.98
CA ASN A 415 -6.91 -9.22 -6.58
C ASN A 415 -7.51 -7.93 -7.15
N GLY A 416 -6.88 -7.32 -8.15
CA GLY A 416 -7.36 -6.08 -8.77
C GLY A 416 -7.23 -4.83 -7.87
N ILE A 417 -6.40 -4.88 -6.82
CA ILE A 417 -6.16 -3.77 -5.87
C ILE A 417 -4.75 -3.24 -6.11
N LEU A 418 -4.62 -2.05 -6.66
CA LEU A 418 -3.34 -1.44 -7.03
C LEU A 418 -3.00 -0.28 -6.09
N PHE A 419 -1.93 -0.42 -5.32
CA PHE A 419 -1.38 0.67 -4.51
C PHE A 419 -0.30 1.39 -5.32
N LYS A 420 -0.42 2.70 -5.49
CA LYS A 420 0.57 3.49 -6.26
C LYS A 420 1.91 3.65 -5.56
N THR A 421 1.91 3.61 -4.23
CA THR A 421 3.10 3.79 -3.41
C THR A 421 3.12 2.84 -2.22
N ALA A 422 4.30 2.60 -1.66
CA ALA A 422 4.43 1.89 -0.38
C ALA A 422 3.76 2.66 0.78
N VAL A 423 3.66 4.00 0.67
CA VAL A 423 2.94 4.84 1.63
C VAL A 423 1.45 4.55 1.56
N SER A 424 0.88 4.47 0.35
CA SER A 424 -0.54 4.15 0.15
C SER A 424 -0.89 2.78 0.74
N LEU A 425 -0.03 1.75 0.56
CA LEU A 425 -0.22 0.45 1.20
C LEU A 425 -0.17 0.55 2.73
N GLU A 426 0.72 1.37 3.30
CA GLU A 426 0.82 1.53 4.76
C GLU A 426 -0.36 2.32 5.33
N GLU A 427 -0.75 3.43 4.71
CA GLU A 427 -1.75 4.36 5.26
C GLU A 427 -3.18 3.85 5.10
N THR A 428 -3.51 3.10 4.04
CA THR A 428 -4.85 2.50 3.83
C THR A 428 -5.31 1.67 5.03
N GLY A 429 -4.41 0.95 5.70
CA GLY A 429 -4.76 0.13 6.87
C GLY A 429 -5.03 0.93 8.15
N LYS A 430 -4.66 2.21 8.17
CA LYS A 430 -4.76 3.11 9.33
C LYS A 430 -5.99 4.02 9.27
N VAL A 431 -6.78 3.95 8.19
CA VAL A 431 -7.99 4.77 8.05
C VAL A 431 -9.02 4.45 9.11
N SER A 432 -9.65 5.49 9.64
CA SER A 432 -10.72 5.44 10.63
C SER A 432 -12.05 5.89 10.08
N ILE A 433 -12.04 6.65 8.99
CA ILE A 433 -13.22 7.16 8.29
C ILE A 433 -13.09 6.80 6.82
N VAL A 434 -14.15 6.28 6.22
CA VAL A 434 -14.27 6.09 4.78
C VAL A 434 -15.43 6.92 4.28
N ALA A 435 -15.12 7.90 3.43
CA ALA A 435 -16.10 8.68 2.71
C ALA A 435 -16.35 8.04 1.34
N LEU A 436 -17.59 7.74 1.05
CA LEU A 436 -18.03 7.11 -0.19
C LEU A 436 -18.82 8.14 -1.01
N ASP A 437 -18.46 8.33 -2.26
CA ASP A 437 -19.39 8.99 -3.18
C ASP A 437 -20.62 8.10 -3.40
N LYS A 438 -21.78 8.69 -3.70
CA LYS A 438 -22.98 7.92 -4.01
C LYS A 438 -22.88 7.29 -5.39
N THR A 439 -22.75 8.15 -6.42
CA THR A 439 -22.96 7.82 -7.83
C THR A 439 -21.77 7.00 -8.38
N GLY A 440 -22.03 5.85 -9.03
CA GLY A 440 -20.96 5.00 -9.56
C GLY A 440 -20.18 4.22 -8.49
N THR A 441 -20.24 4.64 -7.23
CA THR A 441 -19.53 4.03 -6.08
C THR A 441 -20.45 3.13 -5.26
N ILE A 442 -21.44 3.69 -4.54
CA ILE A 442 -22.46 2.93 -3.81
C ILE A 442 -23.51 2.41 -4.78
N THR A 443 -23.86 3.21 -5.78
CA THR A 443 -24.84 2.90 -6.83
C THR A 443 -24.15 2.53 -8.13
N LYS A 444 -24.89 2.05 -9.09
CA LYS A 444 -24.37 1.65 -10.42
C LYS A 444 -23.90 2.86 -11.26
N GLY A 445 -24.42 4.07 -10.97
CA GLY A 445 -24.17 5.28 -11.75
C GLY A 445 -25.02 5.37 -13.03
N GLU A 446 -25.85 4.39 -13.28
CA GLU A 446 -26.78 4.32 -14.39
C GLU A 446 -28.19 4.27 -13.84
N PRO A 447 -29.06 5.31 -14.08
CA PRO A 447 -30.44 5.25 -13.67
C PRO A 447 -31.15 4.08 -14.35
N ALA A 448 -32.01 3.39 -13.59
CA ALA A 448 -32.87 2.32 -14.12
C ALA A 448 -34.31 2.56 -13.68
N VAL A 449 -35.29 2.13 -14.52
CA VAL A 449 -36.70 2.16 -14.13
C VAL A 449 -36.94 1.12 -13.05
N THR A 450 -37.49 1.56 -11.90
CA THR A 450 -37.80 0.71 -10.76
C THR A 450 -39.27 0.41 -10.62
N ASP A 451 -40.14 1.35 -10.97
CA ASP A 451 -41.58 1.23 -10.84
C ASP A 451 -42.30 1.81 -12.06
N VAL A 452 -43.38 1.15 -12.45
CA VAL A 452 -44.27 1.58 -13.53
C VAL A 452 -45.70 1.47 -13.02
N ILE A 453 -46.35 2.62 -12.79
CA ILE A 453 -47.68 2.73 -12.16
C ILE A 453 -48.64 3.40 -13.16
N PRO A 454 -49.47 2.64 -13.90
CA PRO A 454 -50.47 3.21 -14.78
C PRO A 454 -51.59 3.92 -14.01
N ALA A 455 -52.16 4.97 -14.59
CA ALA A 455 -53.35 5.62 -14.07
C ALA A 455 -54.58 4.71 -14.25
N ALA A 456 -55.67 4.98 -13.49
CA ALA A 456 -56.91 4.21 -13.57
C ALA A 456 -57.47 4.17 -15.02
N GLY A 457 -57.66 2.95 -15.54
CA GLY A 457 -58.12 2.72 -16.90
C GLY A 457 -57.07 2.77 -18.00
N VAL A 458 -55.78 2.97 -17.66
CA VAL A 458 -54.66 2.90 -18.59
C VAL A 458 -53.91 1.59 -18.43
N THR A 459 -53.55 0.95 -19.52
CA THR A 459 -52.74 -0.27 -19.48
C THR A 459 -51.25 0.09 -19.36
N ARG A 460 -50.51 -0.83 -18.73
CA ARG A 460 -49.02 -0.68 -18.60
C ARG A 460 -48.35 -0.55 -19.97
N GLY A 461 -48.83 -1.24 -20.99
CA GLY A 461 -48.30 -1.19 -22.35
C GLY A 461 -48.53 0.17 -22.98
N GLU A 462 -49.69 0.82 -22.76
CA GLU A 462 -50.03 2.12 -23.27
C GLU A 462 -49.17 3.24 -22.64
N LEU A 463 -48.92 3.16 -21.33
CA LEU A 463 -48.00 4.04 -20.61
C LEU A 463 -46.57 3.91 -21.18
N LEU A 464 -46.05 2.67 -21.27
CA LEU A 464 -44.71 2.39 -21.77
C LEU A 464 -44.54 2.82 -23.23
N SER A 465 -45.52 2.55 -24.11
CA SER A 465 -45.47 2.95 -25.54
C SER A 465 -45.41 4.48 -25.67
N SER A 466 -46.18 5.22 -24.87
CA SER A 466 -46.19 6.66 -24.87
C SER A 466 -44.92 7.26 -24.32
N ALA A 467 -44.41 6.71 -23.23
CA ALA A 467 -43.13 7.10 -22.62
C ALA A 467 -41.97 6.85 -23.58
N CYS A 468 -41.92 5.67 -24.20
CA CYS A 468 -40.92 5.30 -25.19
C CYS A 468 -40.90 6.26 -26.41
N ALA A 469 -42.09 6.57 -26.94
CA ALA A 469 -42.19 7.51 -28.05
C ALA A 469 -41.65 8.90 -27.70
N LEU A 470 -41.91 9.38 -26.47
CA LEU A 470 -41.50 10.71 -26.02
C LEU A 470 -40.01 10.76 -25.68
N GLU A 471 -39.50 9.77 -24.98
CA GLU A 471 -38.10 9.74 -24.49
C GLU A 471 -37.10 9.34 -25.58
N SER A 472 -37.56 8.75 -26.71
CA SER A 472 -36.69 8.31 -27.82
C SER A 472 -35.82 9.39 -28.45
N ARG A 473 -36.18 10.65 -28.27
CA ARG A 473 -35.44 11.82 -28.78
C ARG A 473 -34.78 12.65 -27.69
N SER A 474 -34.83 12.17 -26.43
CA SER A 474 -34.24 12.88 -25.28
C SER A 474 -32.82 12.36 -25.01
N GLU A 475 -31.89 13.29 -24.82
CA GLU A 475 -30.51 12.95 -24.42
C GLU A 475 -30.33 12.86 -22.89
N HIS A 476 -31.41 12.98 -22.12
CA HIS A 476 -31.34 12.97 -20.66
C HIS A 476 -31.04 11.57 -20.15
N PRO A 477 -30.20 11.39 -19.10
CA PRO A 477 -29.89 10.04 -18.55
C PRO A 477 -31.12 9.24 -18.13
N LEU A 478 -32.19 9.90 -17.66
CA LEU A 478 -33.45 9.22 -17.30
C LEU A 478 -34.19 8.70 -18.55
N ALA A 479 -34.02 9.34 -19.69
CA ALA A 479 -34.58 8.86 -20.96
C ALA A 479 -33.95 7.55 -21.39
N SER A 480 -32.63 7.42 -21.25
CA SER A 480 -31.90 6.16 -21.51
C SER A 480 -32.42 5.02 -20.63
N ALA A 481 -32.74 5.29 -19.35
CA ALA A 481 -33.32 4.32 -18.45
C ALA A 481 -34.72 3.86 -18.90
N VAL A 482 -35.59 4.82 -19.32
CA VAL A 482 -36.92 4.51 -19.82
C VAL A 482 -36.83 3.73 -21.13
N MET A 483 -35.94 4.12 -22.03
CA MET A 483 -35.74 3.42 -23.32
C MET A 483 -35.24 1.99 -23.15
N ALA A 484 -34.26 1.76 -22.26
CA ALA A 484 -33.77 0.43 -21.96
C ALA A 484 -34.89 -0.46 -21.40
N TYR A 485 -35.66 0.07 -20.46
CA TYR A 485 -36.79 -0.66 -19.89
C TYR A 485 -37.92 -0.98 -20.92
N CYS A 486 -38.20 -0.02 -21.81
CA CYS A 486 -39.13 -0.20 -22.89
C CYS A 486 -38.69 -1.31 -23.86
N SER A 487 -37.44 -1.35 -24.24
CA SER A 487 -36.85 -2.39 -25.09
C SER A 487 -36.96 -3.79 -24.47
N GLU A 488 -36.66 -3.93 -23.18
CA GLU A 488 -36.77 -5.16 -22.42
C GLU A 488 -38.23 -5.69 -22.35
N ASN A 489 -39.18 -4.76 -22.33
CA ASN A 489 -40.63 -5.12 -22.25
C ASN A 489 -41.32 -5.11 -23.65
N GLY A 490 -40.55 -5.09 -24.75
CA GLY A 490 -41.07 -5.22 -26.11
C GLY A 490 -41.82 -4.00 -26.62
N ALA A 491 -41.68 -2.82 -25.99
CA ALA A 491 -42.24 -1.55 -26.49
C ALA A 491 -41.24 -0.90 -27.45
N ALA A 492 -41.66 -0.74 -28.72
CA ALA A 492 -40.83 -0.07 -29.73
C ALA A 492 -41.11 1.42 -29.78
N PRO A 493 -40.10 2.26 -30.01
CA PRO A 493 -40.29 3.69 -30.18
C PRO A 493 -41.15 4.00 -31.45
N GLN A 494 -42.11 4.91 -31.29
CA GLN A 494 -42.92 5.40 -32.39
C GLN A 494 -42.45 6.81 -32.76
N GLU A 495 -42.52 7.19 -34.02
CA GLU A 495 -42.12 8.51 -34.44
C GLU A 495 -43.07 9.57 -33.89
N THR A 496 -42.48 10.62 -33.35
CA THR A 496 -43.19 11.76 -32.77
C THR A 496 -42.92 13.02 -33.60
N GLU A 497 -43.93 13.87 -33.69
CA GLU A 497 -43.88 15.17 -34.34
C GLU A 497 -43.76 16.28 -33.29
N GLU A 498 -43.28 17.49 -33.70
CA GLU A 498 -43.18 18.68 -32.85
C GLU A 498 -42.51 18.43 -31.47
N PHE A 499 -41.48 17.59 -31.43
CA PHE A 499 -40.73 17.33 -30.19
C PHE A 499 -40.06 18.59 -29.65
N THR A 500 -40.29 18.88 -28.39
CA THR A 500 -39.70 20.01 -27.67
C THR A 500 -39.25 19.60 -26.29
N ALA A 501 -37.97 19.77 -25.98
CA ALA A 501 -37.45 19.65 -24.63
C ALA A 501 -37.65 20.97 -23.87
N LEU A 502 -38.23 20.90 -22.68
CA LEU A 502 -38.47 22.01 -21.75
C LEU A 502 -37.48 21.93 -20.59
N PRO A 503 -36.39 22.68 -20.63
CA PRO A 503 -35.32 22.57 -19.62
C PRO A 503 -35.86 22.70 -18.19
N GLY A 504 -35.50 21.73 -17.33
CA GLY A 504 -35.93 21.71 -15.92
C GLY A 504 -37.40 21.31 -15.65
N SER A 505 -38.19 21.04 -16.67
CA SER A 505 -39.63 20.74 -16.56
C SER A 505 -39.98 19.37 -17.13
N GLY A 506 -39.69 19.13 -18.41
CA GLY A 506 -40.07 17.88 -19.09
C GLY A 506 -39.98 17.96 -20.61
N LEU A 507 -40.73 17.10 -21.25
CA LEU A 507 -40.77 16.91 -22.71
C LEU A 507 -42.21 17.10 -23.23
N SER A 508 -42.33 17.57 -24.46
CA SER A 508 -43.60 17.67 -25.17
C SER A 508 -43.40 17.19 -26.62
N ALA A 509 -44.36 16.43 -27.14
CA ALA A 509 -44.40 15.99 -28.53
C ALA A 509 -45.82 15.71 -28.98
N LYS A 510 -46.04 15.46 -30.26
CA LYS A 510 -47.29 14.90 -30.81
C LYS A 510 -47.06 13.49 -31.29
N LEU A 511 -48.00 12.60 -30.96
CA LEU A 511 -48.03 11.20 -31.44
C LEU A 511 -49.38 10.96 -32.08
N ASN A 512 -49.42 10.71 -33.40
CA ASN A 512 -50.65 10.47 -34.16
C ASN A 512 -51.73 11.56 -33.95
N GLY A 513 -51.29 12.86 -33.89
CA GLY A 513 -52.15 13.99 -33.63
C GLY A 513 -52.53 14.29 -32.16
N SER A 514 -52.19 13.36 -31.22
CA SER A 514 -52.41 13.57 -29.79
C SER A 514 -51.21 14.23 -29.13
N ALA A 515 -51.45 15.19 -28.23
CA ALA A 515 -50.38 15.84 -27.47
C ALA A 515 -49.86 14.96 -26.35
N LEU A 516 -48.57 14.64 -26.38
CA LEU A 516 -47.86 13.89 -25.30
C LEU A 516 -47.03 14.88 -24.47
N LEU A 517 -47.12 14.72 -23.18
CA LEU A 517 -46.30 15.41 -22.17
C LEU A 517 -45.64 14.37 -21.24
N GLY A 518 -44.38 14.60 -20.89
CA GLY A 518 -43.67 13.81 -19.92
C GLY A 518 -42.73 14.69 -19.11
N GLY A 519 -42.56 14.39 -17.80
CA GLY A 519 -41.65 15.16 -17.00
C GLY A 519 -41.93 15.12 -15.50
N SER A 520 -41.46 16.16 -14.80
CA SER A 520 -41.57 16.24 -13.35
C SER A 520 -43.03 16.28 -12.87
N VAL A 521 -43.27 15.76 -11.64
CA VAL A 521 -44.60 15.78 -11.00
C VAL A 521 -45.21 17.21 -11.05
N LYS A 522 -44.39 18.21 -10.72
CA LYS A 522 -44.82 19.62 -10.74
C LYS A 522 -45.29 20.05 -12.12
N PHE A 523 -44.50 19.79 -13.14
CA PHE A 523 -44.83 20.20 -14.52
C PHE A 523 -46.11 19.54 -15.03
N ILE A 524 -46.31 18.26 -14.76
CA ILE A 524 -47.50 17.55 -15.23
C ILE A 524 -48.74 17.94 -14.42
N SER A 525 -48.63 18.15 -13.07
CA SER A 525 -49.76 18.60 -12.27
C SER A 525 -50.30 19.98 -12.59
N GLU A 526 -49.52 20.85 -13.27
CA GLU A 526 -49.97 22.14 -13.82
C GLU A 526 -50.76 21.99 -15.15
N LYS A 527 -50.57 20.85 -15.85
CA LYS A 527 -51.09 20.62 -17.20
C LYS A 527 -52.18 19.55 -17.27
N SER A 528 -52.30 18.71 -16.27
CA SER A 528 -53.19 17.56 -16.19
C SER A 528 -53.68 17.34 -14.76
N GLU A 529 -54.95 16.91 -14.59
CA GLU A 529 -55.43 16.51 -13.27
C GLU A 529 -54.68 15.28 -12.75
N MET A 530 -54.13 15.40 -11.57
CA MET A 530 -53.44 14.29 -10.89
C MET A 530 -54.32 13.75 -9.77
N PRO A 531 -54.77 12.47 -9.84
CA PRO A 531 -55.53 11.84 -8.79
C PRO A 531 -54.74 11.79 -7.49
N ASP A 532 -55.43 11.95 -6.35
CA ASP A 532 -54.81 11.96 -5.01
C ASP A 532 -54.04 10.67 -4.72
N GLU A 533 -54.52 9.52 -5.21
CA GLU A 533 -53.82 8.22 -5.10
C GLU A 533 -52.45 8.24 -5.80
N LEU A 534 -52.36 8.76 -7.02
CA LEU A 534 -51.10 8.83 -7.76
C LEU A 534 -50.17 9.91 -7.20
N ARG A 535 -50.73 10.99 -6.63
CA ARG A 535 -49.95 11.99 -5.91
C ARG A 535 -49.32 11.42 -4.67
N ALA A 536 -50.07 10.68 -3.85
CA ALA A 536 -49.51 9.99 -2.69
C ALA A 536 -48.41 8.98 -3.07
N GLU A 537 -48.60 8.29 -4.20
CA GLU A 537 -47.63 7.34 -4.70
C GLU A 537 -46.35 8.01 -5.24
N THR A 538 -46.46 9.16 -5.93
CA THR A 538 -45.28 9.95 -6.32
C THR A 538 -44.53 10.48 -5.10
N ASP A 539 -45.22 10.90 -4.06
CA ASP A 539 -44.62 11.36 -2.79
C ASP A 539 -43.92 10.19 -2.05
N ARG A 540 -44.49 9.00 -2.08
CA ARG A 540 -43.89 7.78 -1.53
C ARG A 540 -42.62 7.43 -2.30
N LEU A 541 -42.70 7.35 -3.64
CA LEU A 541 -41.54 7.05 -4.50
C LEU A 541 -40.41 8.06 -4.32
N SER A 542 -40.75 9.35 -4.26
CA SER A 542 -39.77 10.41 -3.96
C SER A 542 -39.16 10.23 -2.56
N GLY A 543 -39.97 9.76 -1.59
CA GLY A 543 -39.52 9.42 -0.24
C GLY A 543 -38.55 8.25 -0.17
N GLU A 544 -38.65 7.32 -1.14
CA GLU A 544 -37.76 6.18 -1.30
C GLU A 544 -36.49 6.53 -2.09
N GLY A 545 -36.30 7.79 -2.46
CA GLY A 545 -35.12 8.23 -3.23
C GLY A 545 -35.22 8.01 -4.74
N LYS A 546 -36.39 7.71 -5.26
CA LYS A 546 -36.66 7.53 -6.69
C LYS A 546 -37.10 8.84 -7.33
N THR A 547 -36.91 8.97 -8.61
CA THR A 547 -37.34 10.13 -9.42
C THR A 547 -38.60 9.74 -10.20
N PRO A 548 -39.80 10.16 -9.80
CA PRO A 548 -41.02 9.89 -10.52
C PRO A 548 -41.12 10.81 -11.72
N LEU A 549 -41.32 10.23 -12.92
CA LEU A 549 -41.63 10.88 -14.18
C LEU A 549 -43.10 10.63 -14.49
N CYS A 550 -43.88 11.68 -14.67
CA CYS A 550 -45.30 11.60 -15.02
C CYS A 550 -45.46 11.74 -16.49
N PHE A 551 -46.39 11.00 -17.12
CA PHE A 551 -46.73 11.02 -18.53
C PHE A 551 -48.20 11.28 -18.71
N ALA A 552 -48.53 12.16 -19.66
CA ALA A 552 -49.91 12.52 -19.96
C ALA A 552 -50.14 12.60 -21.48
N ARG A 553 -51.41 12.31 -21.93
CA ARG A 553 -51.83 12.42 -23.30
C ARG A 553 -53.13 13.24 -23.36
N ASP A 554 -53.18 14.29 -24.19
CA ASP A 554 -54.30 15.17 -24.32
C ASP A 554 -54.91 15.67 -23.00
N GLY A 555 -54.05 16.04 -22.06
CA GLY A 555 -54.42 16.54 -20.74
C GLY A 555 -54.85 15.49 -19.72
N LYS A 556 -54.86 14.19 -20.11
CA LYS A 556 -55.11 13.06 -19.19
C LYS A 556 -53.84 12.40 -18.76
N LEU A 557 -53.69 12.18 -17.47
CA LEU A 557 -52.53 11.45 -16.90
C LEU A 557 -52.56 9.97 -17.36
N LEU A 558 -51.48 9.48 -17.95
CA LEU A 558 -51.30 8.06 -18.30
C LEU A 558 -50.75 7.23 -17.14
N GLY A 559 -49.90 7.86 -16.32
CA GLY A 559 -49.25 7.18 -15.18
C GLY A 559 -47.92 7.78 -14.82
N VAL A 560 -47.22 7.05 -13.96
CA VAL A 560 -45.92 7.42 -13.40
C VAL A 560 -44.91 6.31 -13.67
N ILE A 561 -43.73 6.68 -14.13
CA ILE A 561 -42.57 5.80 -14.24
C ILE A 561 -41.51 6.35 -13.30
N ALA A 562 -41.08 5.56 -12.31
CA ALA A 562 -40.02 5.97 -11.41
C ALA A 562 -38.67 5.38 -11.85
N ALA A 563 -37.67 6.21 -11.90
CA ALA A 563 -36.30 5.79 -12.14
C ALA A 563 -35.41 6.18 -10.94
N ALA A 564 -34.45 5.32 -10.67
CA ALA A 564 -33.46 5.57 -9.63
C ALA A 564 -32.09 5.04 -10.05
N ASP A 565 -31.05 5.63 -9.49
CA ASP A 565 -29.71 5.04 -9.54
C ASP A 565 -29.63 3.92 -8.48
N VAL A 566 -29.62 2.69 -8.95
CA VAL A 566 -29.81 1.48 -8.13
C VAL A 566 -28.53 1.21 -7.32
N ILE A 567 -28.69 0.92 -6.03
CA ILE A 567 -27.58 0.50 -5.15
C ILE A 567 -27.01 -0.83 -5.69
N LYS A 568 -25.68 -0.93 -5.76
CA LYS A 568 -25.01 -2.18 -6.12
C LYS A 568 -25.34 -3.24 -5.06
N PRO A 569 -25.65 -4.48 -5.45
CA PRO A 569 -26.04 -5.53 -4.51
C PRO A 569 -25.04 -5.78 -3.37
N GLU A 570 -23.76 -5.59 -3.66
CA GLU A 570 -22.67 -5.78 -2.72
C GLU A 570 -22.39 -4.58 -1.80
N SER A 571 -22.96 -3.40 -2.06
CA SER A 571 -22.66 -2.18 -1.29
C SER A 571 -23.04 -2.29 0.20
N PRO A 572 -24.21 -2.83 0.59
CA PRO A 572 -24.53 -2.98 2.01
C PRO A 572 -23.57 -3.91 2.74
N GLU A 573 -23.12 -4.99 2.08
CA GLU A 573 -22.16 -5.91 2.68
C GLU A 573 -20.77 -5.26 2.83
N ALA A 574 -20.33 -4.47 1.84
CA ALA A 574 -19.08 -3.72 1.92
C ALA A 574 -19.07 -2.71 3.08
N VAL A 575 -20.16 -1.95 3.23
CA VAL A 575 -20.34 -1.01 4.35
C VAL A 575 -20.32 -1.74 5.69
N LYS A 576 -21.06 -2.87 5.79
CA LYS A 576 -21.05 -3.70 7.00
C LYS A 576 -19.66 -4.22 7.36
N GLN A 577 -18.86 -4.65 6.37
CA GLN A 577 -17.48 -5.09 6.60
C GLN A 577 -16.61 -3.94 7.12
N LEU A 578 -16.70 -2.75 6.54
CA LEU A 578 -15.95 -1.57 7.02
C LEU A 578 -16.31 -1.23 8.48
N ARG A 579 -17.60 -1.21 8.81
CA ARG A 579 -18.08 -0.98 10.19
C ARG A 579 -17.59 -2.06 11.16
N ASN A 580 -17.57 -3.31 10.74
CA ASN A 580 -17.02 -4.42 11.54
C ASN A 580 -15.51 -4.26 11.79
N MET A 581 -14.78 -3.61 10.88
CA MET A 581 -13.37 -3.25 11.07
C MET A 581 -13.16 -2.05 12.00
N GLY A 582 -14.24 -1.42 12.51
CA GLY A 582 -14.20 -0.22 13.35
C GLY A 582 -13.98 1.07 12.54
N ILE A 583 -14.40 1.11 11.30
CA ILE A 583 -14.29 2.26 10.40
C ILE A 583 -15.68 2.91 10.31
N ARG A 584 -15.74 4.23 10.50
CA ARG A 584 -16.94 5.04 10.28
C ARG A 584 -17.13 5.27 8.79
N VAL A 585 -18.33 4.99 8.28
CA VAL A 585 -18.64 5.11 6.86
C VAL A 585 -19.57 6.30 6.64
N VAL A 586 -19.14 7.25 5.82
CA VAL A 586 -19.86 8.50 5.51
C VAL A 586 -20.19 8.50 4.02
N MET A 587 -21.43 8.75 3.64
CA MET A 587 -21.84 8.93 2.25
C MET A 587 -21.88 10.41 1.89
N LEU A 588 -21.27 10.79 0.78
CA LEU A 588 -21.32 12.12 0.18
C LEU A 588 -22.18 12.09 -1.07
N THR A 589 -23.07 13.08 -1.24
CA THR A 589 -23.90 13.18 -2.44
C THR A 589 -24.36 14.62 -2.68
N GLY A 590 -24.56 14.98 -3.96
CA GLY A 590 -25.21 16.21 -4.38
C GLY A 590 -26.75 16.18 -4.28
N ASP A 591 -27.35 15.01 -3.99
CA ASP A 591 -28.77 14.83 -3.88
C ASP A 591 -29.36 15.64 -2.71
N ASN A 592 -30.67 15.85 -2.77
CA ASN A 592 -31.41 16.40 -1.63
C ASN A 592 -31.37 15.47 -0.41
N GLU A 593 -31.53 16.03 0.77
CA GLU A 593 -31.41 15.35 2.06
C GLU A 593 -32.34 14.12 2.20
N ARG A 594 -33.56 14.19 1.65
CA ARG A 594 -34.55 13.09 1.74
C ARG A 594 -34.09 11.86 0.96
N THR A 595 -33.71 12.08 -0.32
CA THR A 595 -33.17 11.01 -1.19
C THR A 595 -31.87 10.43 -0.62
N ALA A 596 -30.95 11.29 -0.19
CA ALA A 596 -29.68 10.91 0.36
C ALA A 596 -29.83 10.02 1.61
N LYS A 597 -30.72 10.40 2.54
CA LYS A 597 -31.01 9.59 3.75
C LYS A 597 -31.62 8.23 3.41
N ALA A 598 -32.51 8.16 2.40
CA ALA A 598 -33.10 6.89 1.97
C ALA A 598 -32.04 5.93 1.42
N VAL A 599 -31.17 6.41 0.52
CA VAL A 599 -30.06 5.61 -0.04
C VAL A 599 -29.06 5.23 1.07
N GLY A 600 -28.70 6.17 1.94
CA GLY A 600 -27.78 5.90 3.05
C GLY A 600 -28.27 4.84 4.02
N ALA A 601 -29.58 4.86 4.34
CA ALA A 601 -30.21 3.85 5.19
C ALA A 601 -30.19 2.47 4.53
N GLN A 602 -30.45 2.38 3.23
CA GLN A 602 -30.40 1.13 2.47
C GLN A 602 -28.96 0.59 2.38
N ALA A 603 -27.98 1.45 2.17
CA ALA A 603 -26.57 1.09 2.15
C ALA A 603 -26.00 0.76 3.53
N GLY A 604 -26.65 1.25 4.62
CA GLY A 604 -26.25 1.03 6.02
C GLY A 604 -25.07 1.88 6.47
N VAL A 605 -24.87 3.06 5.87
CA VAL A 605 -23.80 4.00 6.28
C VAL A 605 -24.08 4.62 7.65
N ASP A 606 -23.03 5.11 8.32
CA ASP A 606 -23.16 5.72 9.65
C ASP A 606 -23.64 7.18 9.57
N GLU A 607 -23.29 7.87 8.48
CA GLU A 607 -23.61 9.28 8.28
C GLU A 607 -23.82 9.60 6.80
N VAL A 608 -24.69 10.58 6.54
CA VAL A 608 -24.99 11.06 5.19
C VAL A 608 -24.81 12.57 5.15
N ILE A 609 -24.01 13.06 4.22
CA ILE A 609 -23.82 14.49 3.95
C ILE A 609 -24.38 14.76 2.54
N ALA A 610 -25.55 15.42 2.54
CA ALA A 610 -26.33 15.68 1.35
C ALA A 610 -26.12 17.11 0.81
N GLY A 611 -26.51 17.36 -0.45
CA GLY A 611 -26.44 18.68 -1.07
C GLY A 611 -25.02 19.19 -1.34
N VAL A 612 -24.05 18.30 -1.40
CA VAL A 612 -22.63 18.64 -1.60
C VAL A 612 -22.37 18.79 -3.11
N LEU A 613 -22.15 20.00 -3.56
CA LEU A 613 -21.73 20.27 -4.94
C LEU A 613 -20.32 19.68 -5.18
N PRO A 614 -19.93 19.39 -6.45
CA PRO A 614 -18.62 18.83 -6.76
C PRO A 614 -17.45 19.59 -6.11
N ASP A 615 -17.46 20.94 -6.20
CA ASP A 615 -16.43 21.79 -5.60
C ASP A 615 -16.46 21.79 -4.05
N GLY A 616 -17.59 21.44 -3.44
CA GLY A 616 -17.75 21.36 -1.99
C GLY A 616 -17.24 20.06 -1.37
N LYS A 617 -17.08 19.00 -2.16
CA LYS A 617 -16.62 17.68 -1.65
C LYS A 617 -15.25 17.77 -0.98
N GLU A 618 -14.32 18.56 -1.54
CA GLU A 618 -12.98 18.79 -0.97
C GLU A 618 -13.07 19.41 0.42
N ALA A 619 -13.94 20.41 0.62
CA ALA A 619 -14.11 21.07 1.93
C ALA A 619 -14.67 20.12 3.01
N VAL A 620 -15.61 19.24 2.61
CA VAL A 620 -16.14 18.20 3.50
C VAL A 620 -15.04 17.20 3.90
N ILE A 621 -14.24 16.73 2.96
CA ILE A 621 -13.12 15.83 3.25
C ILE A 621 -12.11 16.51 4.19
N ARG A 622 -11.84 17.80 4.01
CA ARG A 622 -10.96 18.58 4.90
C ARG A 622 -11.48 18.60 6.33
N SER A 623 -12.78 18.83 6.54
CA SER A 623 -13.40 18.82 7.86
C SER A 623 -13.38 17.43 8.51
N LEU A 624 -13.69 16.37 7.74
CA LEU A 624 -13.65 15.00 8.24
C LEU A 624 -12.22 14.55 8.60
N LYS A 625 -11.21 15.07 7.91
CA LYS A 625 -9.79 14.78 8.17
C LYS A 625 -9.33 15.25 9.56
N GLU A 626 -9.93 16.29 10.10
CA GLU A 626 -9.67 16.77 11.48
C GLU A 626 -10.16 15.77 12.54
N GLN A 627 -11.15 14.94 12.20
CA GLN A 627 -11.73 13.94 13.10
C GLN A 627 -10.99 12.60 13.08
N GLY A 628 -10.14 12.35 12.06
CA GLY A 628 -9.38 11.11 11.94
C GLY A 628 -8.83 10.90 10.55
N LYS A 629 -8.05 9.83 10.37
CA LYS A 629 -7.54 9.44 9.06
C LYS A 629 -8.66 9.01 8.13
N ILE A 630 -8.77 9.69 6.99
CA ILE A 630 -9.87 9.52 6.05
C ILE A 630 -9.39 8.92 4.72
N ALA A 631 -10.15 7.95 4.22
CA ALA A 631 -10.12 7.54 2.82
C ALA A 631 -11.34 8.10 2.09
N MET A 632 -11.14 8.66 0.90
CA MET A 632 -12.22 9.02 -0.04
C MET A 632 -12.28 7.98 -1.15
N VAL A 633 -13.50 7.50 -1.44
CA VAL A 633 -13.76 6.54 -2.53
C VAL A 633 -14.68 7.21 -3.54
N GLY A 634 -14.26 7.21 -4.80
CA GLY A 634 -15.01 7.79 -5.92
C GLY A 634 -14.63 7.13 -7.25
N ASP A 635 -15.42 7.38 -8.30
CA ASP A 635 -15.25 6.79 -9.63
C ASP A 635 -14.88 7.80 -10.72
N GLY A 636 -15.08 9.08 -10.45
CA GLY A 636 -15.17 10.11 -11.49
C GLY A 636 -14.18 11.26 -11.40
N ILE A 637 -14.21 12.03 -12.46
CA ILE A 637 -13.46 13.29 -12.62
C ILE A 637 -13.86 14.30 -11.53
N ASN A 638 -15.14 14.29 -11.14
CA ASN A 638 -15.70 15.22 -10.15
C ASN A 638 -15.16 14.98 -8.74
N ASP A 639 -14.62 13.79 -8.46
CA ASP A 639 -14.09 13.41 -7.17
C ASP A 639 -12.58 13.64 -7.03
N ALA A 640 -11.87 13.92 -8.13
CA ALA A 640 -10.42 14.07 -8.13
C ALA A 640 -9.88 15.07 -7.08
N PRO A 641 -10.49 16.24 -6.84
CA PRO A 641 -10.08 17.16 -5.78
C PRO A 641 -10.25 16.55 -4.38
N ALA A 642 -11.34 15.82 -4.14
CA ALA A 642 -11.64 15.16 -2.88
C ALA A 642 -10.71 13.94 -2.64
N LEU A 643 -10.45 13.14 -3.69
CA LEU A 643 -9.49 12.03 -3.67
C LEU A 643 -8.09 12.49 -3.28
N THR A 644 -7.62 13.57 -3.92
CA THR A 644 -6.30 14.15 -3.62
C THR A 644 -6.22 14.75 -2.22
N ARG A 645 -7.33 15.28 -1.70
CA ARG A 645 -7.36 15.92 -0.37
C ARG A 645 -7.38 14.93 0.78
N ALA A 646 -7.95 13.76 0.60
CA ALA A 646 -8.01 12.72 1.60
C ALA A 646 -6.59 12.26 2.04
N ASP A 647 -6.49 11.50 3.13
CA ASP A 647 -5.23 10.83 3.47
C ASP A 647 -4.94 9.68 2.51
N ILE A 648 -6.00 9.06 1.99
CA ILE A 648 -5.96 8.03 0.95
C ILE A 648 -7.12 8.28 -0.02
N GLY A 649 -6.80 8.52 -1.28
CA GLY A 649 -7.76 8.50 -2.39
C GLY A 649 -7.89 7.10 -2.97
N ILE A 650 -9.10 6.59 -3.13
CA ILE A 650 -9.39 5.27 -3.71
C ILE A 650 -10.28 5.46 -4.93
N ALA A 651 -9.76 5.18 -6.12
CA ALA A 651 -10.54 5.15 -7.35
C ALA A 651 -11.17 3.76 -7.53
N ILE A 652 -12.47 3.70 -7.80
CA ILE A 652 -13.21 2.46 -8.01
C ILE A 652 -13.55 2.26 -9.48
N GLY A 653 -13.36 1.03 -9.99
CA GLY A 653 -13.53 0.69 -11.40
C GLY A 653 -12.33 1.13 -12.26
N ALA A 654 -12.32 0.71 -13.52
CA ALA A 654 -11.34 1.17 -14.51
C ALA A 654 -11.63 2.62 -14.96
N GLY A 655 -11.87 3.49 -13.99
CA GLY A 655 -12.35 4.87 -14.12
C GLY A 655 -11.54 5.70 -15.10
N THR A 656 -11.90 6.97 -15.24
CA THR A 656 -11.18 7.91 -16.10
C THR A 656 -9.70 8.00 -15.71
N ASP A 657 -8.82 8.19 -16.68
CA ASP A 657 -7.38 8.39 -16.44
C ASP A 657 -7.12 9.45 -15.35
N ILE A 658 -7.99 10.47 -15.24
CA ILE A 658 -7.92 11.55 -14.23
C ILE A 658 -8.18 11.03 -12.81
N ALA A 659 -9.19 10.18 -12.60
CA ALA A 659 -9.45 9.58 -11.27
C ALA A 659 -8.33 8.64 -10.87
N ILE A 660 -7.83 7.86 -11.84
CA ILE A 660 -6.66 7.01 -11.63
C ILE A 660 -5.46 7.86 -11.21
N ASP A 661 -5.20 8.99 -11.84
CA ASP A 661 -4.06 9.86 -11.51
C ASP A 661 -4.19 10.52 -10.13
N ALA A 662 -5.38 10.89 -9.71
CA ALA A 662 -5.66 11.54 -8.43
C ALA A 662 -5.64 10.59 -7.23
N ALA A 663 -5.91 9.29 -7.43
CA ALA A 663 -6.03 8.32 -6.35
C ALA A 663 -4.68 7.74 -5.91
N ASP A 664 -4.60 7.28 -4.68
CA ASP A 664 -3.49 6.51 -4.09
C ASP A 664 -3.65 5.01 -4.29
N VAL A 665 -4.90 4.54 -4.34
CA VAL A 665 -5.28 3.15 -4.55
C VAL A 665 -6.26 3.09 -5.72
N VAL A 666 -6.03 2.18 -6.64
CA VAL A 666 -6.92 1.94 -7.79
C VAL A 666 -7.51 0.53 -7.66
N LEU A 667 -8.83 0.45 -7.62
CA LEU A 667 -9.57 -0.80 -7.65
C LEU A 667 -10.00 -1.06 -9.10
N MET A 668 -9.47 -2.13 -9.69
CA MET A 668 -9.72 -2.46 -11.11
C MET A 668 -11.16 -2.88 -11.36
N ASN A 669 -11.79 -3.49 -10.36
CA ASN A 669 -13.20 -3.87 -10.42
C ASN A 669 -14.08 -2.74 -9.89
N SER A 670 -15.30 -2.65 -10.41
CA SER A 670 -16.28 -1.68 -9.93
C SER A 670 -17.04 -2.16 -8.68
N ARG A 671 -16.42 -3.01 -7.85
CA ARG A 671 -17.04 -3.60 -6.65
C ARG A 671 -16.63 -2.86 -5.39
N LEU A 672 -17.63 -2.41 -4.63
CA LEU A 672 -17.37 -1.71 -3.37
C LEU A 672 -16.71 -2.63 -2.31
N THR A 673 -16.89 -3.95 -2.41
CA THR A 673 -16.25 -4.95 -1.53
C THR A 673 -14.72 -4.98 -1.64
N ASP A 674 -14.15 -4.41 -2.69
CA ASP A 674 -12.71 -4.30 -2.86
C ASP A 674 -12.10 -3.21 -1.94
N VAL A 675 -12.91 -2.25 -1.46
CA VAL A 675 -12.47 -1.25 -0.46
C VAL A 675 -12.13 -1.92 0.89
N PRO A 676 -13.03 -2.68 1.55
CA PRO A 676 -12.65 -3.43 2.74
C PRO A 676 -11.54 -4.45 2.48
N ALA A 677 -11.45 -5.05 1.28
CA ALA A 677 -10.36 -5.93 0.90
C ALA A 677 -9.00 -5.21 0.86
N ALA A 678 -8.94 -4.00 0.32
CA ALA A 678 -7.73 -3.15 0.32
C ALA A 678 -7.28 -2.81 1.76
N VAL A 679 -8.21 -2.40 2.62
CA VAL A 679 -7.92 -2.14 4.04
C VAL A 679 -7.40 -3.39 4.75
N ARG A 680 -8.01 -4.55 4.49
CA ARG A 680 -7.62 -5.84 5.08
C ARG A 680 -6.21 -6.24 4.66
N LEU A 681 -5.89 -6.12 3.37
CA LEU A 681 -4.56 -6.41 2.84
C LEU A 681 -3.51 -5.48 3.42
N SER A 682 -3.80 -4.19 3.50
CA SER A 682 -2.93 -3.20 4.13
C SER A 682 -2.67 -3.54 5.62
N ARG A 683 -3.72 -3.84 6.40
CA ARG A 683 -3.59 -4.24 7.81
C ARG A 683 -2.79 -5.52 7.99
N ALA A 684 -2.97 -6.50 7.11
CA ALA A 684 -2.19 -7.73 7.11
C ALA A 684 -0.71 -7.46 6.82
N SER A 685 -0.42 -6.62 5.82
CA SER A 685 0.94 -6.19 5.45
C SER A 685 1.62 -5.43 6.59
N LEU A 686 0.92 -4.48 7.23
CA LEU A 686 1.43 -3.74 8.38
C LEU A 686 1.74 -4.65 9.58
N ARG A 687 0.87 -5.62 9.87
CA ARG A 687 1.11 -6.61 10.93
C ARG A 687 2.34 -7.42 10.63
N ASN A 688 2.47 -7.91 9.40
CA ASN A 688 3.63 -8.69 8.95
C ASN A 688 4.93 -7.89 9.06
N ILE A 689 4.92 -6.60 8.66
CA ILE A 689 6.07 -5.69 8.83
C ILE A 689 6.45 -5.56 10.32
N LYS A 690 5.47 -5.34 11.21
CA LYS A 690 5.71 -5.22 12.65
C LYS A 690 6.27 -6.50 13.24
N GLU A 691 5.75 -7.66 12.85
CA GLU A 691 6.26 -8.98 13.24
C GLU A 691 7.71 -9.17 12.77
N ASN A 692 8.00 -8.84 11.52
CA ASN A 692 9.35 -8.91 10.97
C ASN A 692 10.33 -8.01 11.71
N LEU A 693 9.95 -6.77 12.00
CA LEU A 693 10.76 -5.82 12.76
C LEU A 693 10.97 -6.30 14.19
N PHE A 694 9.94 -6.80 14.86
CA PHE A 694 10.04 -7.37 16.21
C PHE A 694 11.07 -8.50 16.25
N TRP A 695 10.98 -9.47 15.34
CA TRP A 695 11.93 -10.58 15.30
C TRP A 695 13.34 -10.12 14.91
N ALA A 696 13.48 -9.12 14.02
CA ALA A 696 14.76 -8.56 13.64
C ALA A 696 15.48 -7.83 14.79
N PHE A 697 14.74 -7.31 15.78
CA PHE A 697 15.31 -6.64 16.94
C PHE A 697 15.52 -7.56 18.15
N ILE A 698 14.55 -8.44 18.45
CA ILE A 698 14.55 -9.18 19.72
C ILE A 698 15.74 -10.11 19.82
N TYR A 699 16.13 -10.79 18.72
CA TYR A 699 17.27 -11.70 18.75
C TYR A 699 18.59 -10.95 18.98
N ASN A 700 18.75 -9.72 18.47
CA ASN A 700 19.91 -8.87 18.75
C ASN A 700 19.91 -8.40 20.20
N THR A 701 18.74 -8.00 20.72
CA THR A 701 18.58 -7.55 22.11
C THR A 701 18.98 -8.62 23.12
N ILE A 702 18.66 -9.88 22.84
CA ILE A 702 19.05 -11.03 23.67
C ILE A 702 20.47 -11.48 23.35
N GLY A 703 20.82 -11.53 22.08
CA GLY A 703 22.08 -12.10 21.60
C GLY A 703 23.31 -11.25 21.94
N ILE A 704 23.21 -9.92 21.89
CA ILE A 704 24.35 -9.04 22.20
C ILE A 704 24.83 -9.20 23.63
N PRO A 705 23.99 -9.14 24.70
CA PRO A 705 24.42 -9.40 26.07
C PRO A 705 24.99 -10.80 26.26
N LEU A 706 24.39 -11.81 25.60
CA LEU A 706 24.88 -13.18 25.65
C LEU A 706 26.27 -13.31 25.01
N ALA A 707 26.48 -12.71 23.84
CA ALA A 707 27.75 -12.68 23.12
C ALA A 707 28.84 -11.88 23.89
N ALA A 708 28.44 -10.79 24.53
CA ALA A 708 29.32 -9.99 25.38
C ALA A 708 29.76 -10.74 26.65
N GLY A 709 29.11 -11.87 26.97
CA GLY A 709 29.45 -12.68 28.12
C GLY A 709 28.89 -12.23 29.48
N VAL A 710 27.81 -11.39 29.46
CA VAL A 710 27.17 -10.88 30.69
C VAL A 710 26.69 -12.02 31.59
N PHE A 711 26.29 -13.14 31.02
CA PHE A 711 25.74 -14.29 31.74
C PHE A 711 26.76 -15.39 32.04
N VAL A 712 28.02 -15.22 31.63
CA VAL A 712 29.08 -16.24 31.85
C VAL A 712 29.31 -16.46 33.35
N ASN A 713 29.46 -15.39 34.13
CA ASN A 713 29.72 -15.52 35.57
C ASN A 713 28.49 -15.97 36.38
N LEU A 714 27.27 -15.76 35.86
CA LEU A 714 26.03 -16.13 36.57
C LEU A 714 25.56 -17.55 36.25
N PHE A 715 25.65 -17.95 34.99
CA PHE A 715 25.05 -19.19 34.49
C PHE A 715 26.02 -20.07 33.67
N GLY A 716 27.25 -19.64 33.47
CA GLY A 716 28.20 -20.31 32.57
C GLY A 716 27.84 -20.16 31.06
N TRP A 717 26.84 -19.34 30.70
CA TRP A 717 26.37 -19.25 29.34
C TRP A 717 27.27 -18.32 28.52
N SER A 718 27.86 -18.88 27.48
CA SER A 718 28.67 -18.14 26.50
C SER A 718 28.19 -18.42 25.09
N LEU A 719 28.28 -17.42 24.23
CA LEU A 719 27.96 -17.55 22.83
C LEU A 719 29.25 -17.51 22.00
N ASP A 720 29.52 -18.60 21.30
CA ASP A 720 30.61 -18.67 20.34
C ASP A 720 30.25 -17.86 19.06
N PRO A 721 31.23 -17.16 18.40
CA PRO A 721 31.00 -16.40 17.18
C PRO A 721 30.31 -17.21 16.06
N MET A 722 30.54 -18.49 15.99
CA MET A 722 29.99 -19.43 15.02
C MET A 722 28.47 -19.55 15.17
N PHE A 723 27.97 -19.73 16.40
CA PHE A 723 26.53 -19.80 16.66
C PHE A 723 25.85 -18.43 16.38
N GLY A 724 26.55 -17.32 16.65
CA GLY A 724 26.09 -15.97 16.28
C GLY A 724 25.88 -15.82 14.78
N ALA A 725 26.82 -16.30 13.95
CA ALA A 725 26.72 -16.27 12.49
C ALA A 725 25.57 -17.16 11.94
N ALA A 726 25.34 -18.33 12.56
CA ALA A 726 24.25 -19.22 12.21
C ALA A 726 22.89 -18.57 12.52
N ALA A 727 22.72 -18.03 13.72
CA ALA A 727 21.50 -17.34 14.16
C ALA A 727 21.16 -16.15 13.25
N MET A 728 22.15 -15.36 12.88
CA MET A 728 22.01 -14.24 11.95
C MET A 728 21.50 -14.70 10.57
N SER A 729 22.06 -15.78 10.02
CA SER A 729 21.66 -16.32 8.72
C SER A 729 20.21 -16.83 8.75
N LEU A 730 19.82 -17.49 9.84
CA LEU A 730 18.46 -18.00 10.06
C LEU A 730 17.45 -16.87 10.23
N SER A 731 17.81 -15.77 10.90
CA SER A 731 16.94 -14.60 11.08
C SER A 731 16.46 -14.01 9.75
N SER A 732 17.36 -13.83 8.77
CA SER A 732 17.00 -13.34 7.43
C SER A 732 16.04 -14.29 6.72
N PHE A 733 16.23 -15.60 6.85
CA PHE A 733 15.33 -16.61 6.30
C PHE A 733 13.93 -16.54 6.95
N CYS A 734 13.86 -16.39 8.27
CA CYS A 734 12.59 -16.27 9.00
C CYS A 734 11.79 -15.05 8.56
N VAL A 735 12.43 -13.89 8.43
CA VAL A 735 11.78 -12.64 7.98
C VAL A 735 11.16 -12.82 6.60
N VAL A 736 11.89 -13.38 5.63
CA VAL A 736 11.34 -13.58 4.28
C VAL A 736 10.24 -14.63 4.28
N SER A 737 10.41 -15.74 5.02
CA SER A 737 9.38 -16.78 5.15
C SER A 737 8.10 -16.22 5.76
N ASN A 738 8.21 -15.34 6.77
CA ASN A 738 7.05 -14.66 7.35
C ASN A 738 6.38 -13.72 6.34
N ALA A 739 7.15 -12.97 5.58
CA ALA A 739 6.58 -12.09 4.53
C ALA A 739 5.84 -12.89 3.45
N LEU A 740 6.35 -14.06 3.04
CA LEU A 740 5.67 -14.94 2.08
C LEU A 740 4.33 -15.50 2.59
N ARG A 741 4.07 -15.50 3.91
CA ARG A 741 2.75 -15.84 4.47
C ARG A 741 1.64 -14.92 3.98
N LEU A 742 1.97 -13.69 3.56
CA LEU A 742 0.98 -12.78 2.97
C LEU A 742 0.31 -13.36 1.71
N ASN A 743 0.98 -14.26 0.98
CA ASN A 743 0.38 -14.95 -0.18
C ASN A 743 -0.83 -15.84 0.18
N PHE A 744 -1.00 -16.18 1.45
CA PHE A 744 -2.11 -17.00 1.93
C PHE A 744 -3.24 -16.17 2.55
N VAL A 745 -3.14 -14.85 2.53
CA VAL A 745 -4.18 -13.94 3.05
C VAL A 745 -5.37 -13.95 2.11
N LYS A 746 -6.54 -14.31 2.63
CA LYS A 746 -7.81 -14.26 1.90
C LYS A 746 -8.38 -12.84 2.02
N VAL A 747 -8.03 -11.96 1.06
CA VAL A 747 -8.37 -10.53 1.11
C VAL A 747 -9.87 -10.22 1.12
N HIS A 748 -10.69 -11.07 0.47
CA HIS A 748 -12.15 -10.89 0.40
C HIS A 748 -12.91 -11.56 1.55
N SER A 749 -12.23 -12.32 2.45
CA SER A 749 -12.89 -13.00 3.57
C SER A 749 -12.91 -12.14 4.84
N PRO A 750 -14.09 -11.81 5.41
CA PRO A 750 -14.21 -11.03 6.64
C PRO A 750 -13.94 -11.85 7.92
N ALA A 751 -13.67 -13.16 7.84
CA ALA A 751 -13.58 -14.08 8.98
C ALA A 751 -12.57 -13.68 10.06
N HIS A 752 -11.55 -12.88 9.71
CA HIS A 752 -10.46 -12.47 10.61
C HIS A 752 -10.43 -10.97 10.86
N ASP A 753 -11.49 -10.25 10.50
CA ASP A 753 -11.57 -8.81 10.73
C ASP A 753 -11.59 -8.50 12.23
N ARG A 754 -10.75 -7.56 12.63
CA ARG A 754 -10.68 -7.08 14.02
C ARG A 754 -10.98 -5.59 14.03
N LYS A 755 -11.85 -5.17 14.96
CA LYS A 755 -12.01 -3.76 15.27
C LYS A 755 -10.67 -3.22 15.78
N ILE A 756 -10.10 -2.26 15.09
CA ILE A 756 -9.03 -1.47 15.67
C ILE A 756 -9.75 -0.45 16.56
N HIS A 757 -9.63 -0.60 17.88
CA HIS A 757 -9.86 0.51 18.76
C HIS A 757 -8.76 1.52 18.42
N HIS A 758 -9.11 2.52 17.62
CA HIS A 758 -8.30 3.73 17.60
C HIS A 758 -8.28 4.19 19.07
N ILE A 759 -7.09 4.24 19.65
CA ILE A 759 -6.87 5.05 20.82
C ILE A 759 -7.21 6.45 20.30
N SER A 760 -8.46 6.84 20.46
CA SER A 760 -8.88 8.22 20.40
C SER A 760 -7.84 8.91 21.26
N ASN A 761 -7.04 9.80 20.67
CA ASN A 761 -6.36 10.80 21.45
C ASN A 761 -7.46 11.31 22.40
N LYS A 762 -7.29 11.06 23.67
CA LYS A 762 -8.12 11.59 24.74
C LYS A 762 -7.90 13.10 24.79
N HIS A 763 -8.39 13.81 23.80
CA HIS A 763 -8.62 15.22 23.76
C HIS A 763 -9.77 15.49 22.77
N HIS A 764 -10.88 14.85 22.98
CA HIS A 764 -12.25 15.33 22.82
C HIS A 764 -13.12 14.31 23.55
N LYS A 765 -13.12 14.40 24.89
CA LYS A 765 -14.41 14.31 25.53
C LYS A 765 -15.29 15.29 24.73
N GLU A 766 -16.37 14.81 24.17
CA GLU A 766 -17.56 15.62 24.09
C GLU A 766 -17.86 16.03 25.55
N GLU A 767 -17.24 17.08 26.01
CA GLU A 767 -17.89 17.95 26.97
C GLU A 767 -19.14 18.40 26.23
N LYS A 768 -20.29 17.82 26.59
CA LYS A 768 -21.54 18.54 26.52
C LYS A 768 -21.23 19.83 27.24
N SER A 769 -20.83 20.88 26.54
CA SER A 769 -20.85 22.23 27.09
C SER A 769 -22.31 22.49 27.34
N MET A 770 -22.70 22.42 28.61
CA MET A 770 -24.04 22.85 29.02
C MET A 770 -24.02 24.35 28.84
N GLU A 771 -24.70 24.85 27.82
CA GLU A 771 -24.91 26.26 27.63
C GLU A 771 -26.18 26.64 28.41
N VAL A 772 -26.04 27.58 29.34
CA VAL A 772 -27.14 28.16 30.08
C VAL A 772 -27.31 29.59 29.63
N THR A 773 -28.50 29.94 29.14
CA THR A 773 -28.83 31.31 28.76
C THR A 773 -29.68 31.94 29.86
N MET A 774 -29.21 33.10 30.37
CA MET A 774 -29.91 33.87 31.39
C MET A 774 -30.37 35.22 30.82
N LYS A 775 -31.56 35.69 31.22
CA LYS A 775 -32.02 37.04 30.94
C LYS A 775 -31.72 37.94 32.12
N ILE A 776 -31.07 39.07 31.85
CA ILE A 776 -30.58 40.01 32.88
C ILE A 776 -31.14 41.40 32.61
N GLU A 777 -31.81 41.97 33.61
CA GLU A 777 -32.25 43.34 33.60
C GLU A 777 -31.24 44.26 34.33
N GLY A 778 -31.17 45.52 33.89
CA GLY A 778 -30.34 46.54 34.52
C GLY A 778 -29.00 46.82 33.83
N MET A 779 -28.64 46.03 32.78
CA MET A 779 -27.42 46.32 31.97
C MET A 779 -27.70 47.45 30.95
N MET A 780 -27.02 48.58 31.06
CA MET A 780 -27.22 49.74 30.19
C MET A 780 -26.05 50.06 29.23
N CYS A 781 -24.90 49.42 29.37
CA CYS A 781 -23.73 49.73 28.56
C CYS A 781 -22.70 48.59 28.58
N GLY A 782 -21.67 48.68 27.72
CA GLY A 782 -20.59 47.67 27.65
C GLY A 782 -19.77 47.51 28.93
N HIS A 783 -19.82 48.45 29.87
CA HIS A 783 -19.19 48.32 31.18
C HIS A 783 -19.97 47.35 32.08
N CYS A 784 -21.30 47.35 31.98
CA CYS A 784 -22.19 46.43 32.65
C CYS A 784 -21.97 44.99 32.11
N GLU A 785 -21.78 44.80 30.80
CA GLU A 785 -21.46 43.51 30.20
C GLU A 785 -20.16 42.94 30.75
N ALA A 786 -19.11 43.78 30.82
CA ALA A 786 -17.81 43.38 31.34
C ALA A 786 -17.86 42.99 32.82
N ALA A 787 -18.70 43.70 33.62
CA ALA A 787 -18.88 43.39 35.03
C ALA A 787 -19.60 42.06 35.26
N VAL A 788 -20.69 41.82 34.53
CA VAL A 788 -21.45 40.56 34.59
C VAL A 788 -20.60 39.41 34.05
N LYS A 789 -19.92 39.60 32.92
CA LYS A 789 -19.01 38.59 32.34
C LYS A 789 -17.95 38.17 33.33
N LYS A 790 -17.29 39.14 33.97
CA LYS A 790 -16.23 38.89 34.97
C LYS A 790 -16.75 38.18 36.21
N ALA A 791 -17.98 38.47 36.60
CA ALA A 791 -18.61 37.81 37.75
C ALA A 791 -18.95 36.33 37.45
N LEU A 792 -19.41 36.02 36.24
CA LEU A 792 -19.72 34.67 35.81
C LEU A 792 -18.45 33.86 35.56
N GLU A 793 -17.44 34.42 34.89
CA GLU A 793 -16.15 33.77 34.62
C GLU A 793 -15.27 33.59 35.88
N ALA A 794 -15.62 34.26 37.00
CA ALA A 794 -14.97 34.02 38.30
C ALA A 794 -15.41 32.70 38.96
N LEU A 795 -16.47 32.07 38.48
CA LEU A 795 -16.93 30.77 39.01
C LEU A 795 -16.09 29.64 38.42
N PRO A 796 -15.57 28.70 39.22
CA PRO A 796 -14.67 27.67 38.79
C PRO A 796 -15.27 26.66 37.76
N THR A 797 -16.58 26.68 37.62
CA THR A 797 -17.36 25.80 36.71
C THR A 797 -17.78 26.50 35.41
N VAL A 798 -17.46 27.79 35.26
CA VAL A 798 -17.75 28.57 34.04
C VAL A 798 -16.48 28.62 33.16
N GLU A 799 -16.60 28.13 31.94
CA GLU A 799 -15.55 28.15 30.96
C GLU A 799 -15.45 29.49 30.21
N SER A 800 -16.62 30.01 29.82
CA SER A 800 -16.74 31.33 29.20
C SER A 800 -18.15 31.88 29.34
N ALA A 801 -18.31 33.21 29.32
CA ALA A 801 -19.62 33.87 29.32
C ALA A 801 -19.68 34.95 28.23
N GLU A 802 -20.68 34.88 27.36
CA GLU A 802 -21.01 35.91 26.38
C GLU A 802 -22.20 36.73 26.90
N VAL A 803 -21.97 38.00 27.23
CA VAL A 803 -22.96 38.88 27.78
C VAL A 803 -23.28 40.01 26.81
N SER A 804 -24.56 40.30 26.58
CA SER A 804 -25.01 41.37 25.69
C SER A 804 -26.03 42.27 26.40
N HIS A 805 -25.72 43.56 26.56
CA HIS A 805 -26.63 44.55 27.15
C HIS A 805 -27.75 44.93 26.16
N GLU A 806 -27.47 44.86 24.84
CA GLU A 806 -28.45 45.13 23.81
C GLU A 806 -29.59 44.10 23.80
N LYS A 807 -29.22 42.83 24.04
CA LYS A 807 -30.17 41.70 24.10
C LYS A 807 -30.68 41.42 25.52
N GLY A 808 -30.08 41.98 26.55
CA GLY A 808 -30.37 41.69 27.93
C GLY A 808 -30.12 40.22 28.32
N THR A 809 -29.10 39.59 27.73
CA THR A 809 -28.84 38.14 27.90
C THR A 809 -27.37 37.84 28.22
N ALA A 810 -27.15 36.80 29.01
CA ALA A 810 -25.86 36.16 29.18
C ALA A 810 -25.93 34.67 28.78
N VAL A 811 -25.09 34.24 27.87
CA VAL A 811 -24.89 32.83 27.49
C VAL A 811 -23.62 32.32 28.16
N VAL A 812 -23.77 31.35 29.05
CA VAL A 812 -22.69 30.82 29.89
C VAL A 812 -22.40 29.42 29.50
N LYS A 813 -21.14 29.14 29.13
CA LYS A 813 -20.61 27.79 28.88
C LYS A 813 -20.02 27.22 30.16
N LEU A 814 -20.55 26.04 30.56
CA LEU A 814 -20.20 25.39 31.81
C LEU A 814 -19.33 24.18 31.57
N SER A 815 -18.25 24.03 32.32
CA SER A 815 -17.36 22.86 32.35
C SER A 815 -17.89 21.73 33.25
N ALA A 816 -18.85 22.03 34.15
CA ALA A 816 -19.51 21.04 35.00
C ALA A 816 -20.93 21.50 35.34
N GLU A 817 -21.80 20.57 35.71
CA GLU A 817 -23.21 20.85 36.12
C GLU A 817 -23.22 21.83 37.30
N THR A 818 -23.75 23.04 37.06
CA THR A 818 -23.80 24.12 38.03
C THR A 818 -25.27 24.52 38.26
N PRO A 819 -25.75 24.54 39.51
CA PRO A 819 -27.10 24.99 39.79
C PRO A 819 -27.34 26.42 39.28
N PHE A 820 -28.47 26.64 38.60
CA PHE A 820 -28.85 27.94 38.04
C PHE A 820 -28.82 29.06 39.07
N GLU A 821 -29.21 28.77 40.34
CA GLU A 821 -29.19 29.70 41.45
C GLU A 821 -27.77 30.21 41.79
N THR A 822 -26.72 29.44 41.52
CA THR A 822 -25.33 29.86 41.73
C THR A 822 -24.91 30.90 40.70
N LEU A 823 -25.29 30.69 39.43
CA LEU A 823 -25.03 31.62 38.33
C LEU A 823 -25.83 32.93 38.54
N LYS A 824 -27.11 32.78 38.92
CA LYS A 824 -28.03 33.90 39.27
C LYS A 824 -27.44 34.76 40.37
N LYS A 825 -27.01 34.15 41.46
CA LYS A 825 -26.41 34.86 42.60
C LYS A 825 -25.16 35.64 42.23
N ALA A 826 -24.31 35.07 41.39
CA ALA A 826 -23.09 35.75 40.92
C ALA A 826 -23.39 37.02 40.09
N VAL A 827 -24.51 37.05 39.39
CA VAL A 827 -25.00 38.23 38.65
C VAL A 827 -25.70 39.23 39.60
N GLU A 828 -26.52 38.74 40.52
CA GLU A 828 -27.27 39.59 41.47
C GLU A 828 -26.35 40.24 42.51
N ASP A 829 -25.24 39.60 42.87
CA ASP A 829 -24.19 40.19 43.72
C ASP A 829 -23.47 41.41 43.06
N LYS A 830 -23.79 41.71 41.80
CA LYS A 830 -23.32 42.88 41.06
C LYS A 830 -24.43 43.90 40.77
N ASP A 831 -25.51 43.85 41.53
CA ASP A 831 -26.69 44.74 41.46
C ASP A 831 -27.47 44.63 40.14
N TYR A 832 -27.39 43.49 39.42
CA TYR A 832 -28.23 43.19 38.24
C TYR A 832 -29.26 42.14 38.58
N LYS A 833 -30.44 42.19 37.92
CA LYS A 833 -31.54 41.29 38.20
C LYS A 833 -31.66 40.21 37.11
N VAL A 834 -31.65 38.91 37.48
CA VAL A 834 -31.88 37.78 36.57
C VAL A 834 -33.38 37.46 36.58
N ILE A 835 -33.98 37.44 35.37
CA ILE A 835 -35.44 37.28 35.21
C ILE A 835 -35.80 35.94 34.55
N GLY A 836 -34.83 35.13 34.03
CA GLY A 836 -35.14 33.85 33.44
C GLY A 836 -33.92 33.19 32.78
#